data_97556ea1c6e4ee7d5389a05855887060
#
_entry.id   97556ea1c6e4ee7d5389a05855887060
#
_cell.length_a   1.000
_cell.length_b   1.000
_cell.length_c   1.000
_cell.angle_alpha   90.00
_cell.angle_beta   90.00
_cell.angle_gamma   90.00
#
_symmetry.space_group_name_H-M   'P 1'
#
loop_
_entity.id
_entity.type
_entity.pdbx_description
1 polymer ?
#
loop_
_entity_poly.entity_id
_entity_poly.type
_entity_poly.pdbx_seq_one_letter_code
_entity_poly.pdbx_strand_id
1 'polypeptide(L)'
;MQKTVNAESVLGCLLKDPKVGRIVVESLSSEDFIDPTHKKLFAAAKEIVGSDDEPSRHAIAGFLTDKELVLIGGMATLDRLERNAPHPAKVVFYINAVKEQTMRKKLYRGLDRAKEILNSMGNTKEALKEISVLSREVSAGIDNEDGDILKAYEAWLLEPEVPGVRTGFRELDDLTGGFKPGTMWVVAAYLGTGKCHAEGTEILMHNGSLKKVEDIVNGDKVMGTNSSARTVLKTCSGEEEMFKVTPNKTASFAVNANHILSLKRTGTHGDKIWTNKRGEIVNINLSDYLKSSASFKMKHKLYSCGVEFPVVDTSIDPYFLGVWLGDGTKNHSTITTADDEIVTYLCQYAESIGLKISTKKQRSNKSKKCSIIGEEQKNHLVDSMKAYRLKNNKHIPQEFLINSTEKRLQLLAGLIDSDGSLGRTKYFEFCNVDERLAKQVVFLARSLGFMATIKKRRQLTNFGYCTSYRVNIFGEIWKIPTKIPRKQIKQYRRQKDALVQGFGVESIGVGKYYGFEIDGDHLYLDANFVAHHNTHWLIKAMNNIQLSNQKASCAFFSLEMQAVRVVKRMAWDLTCGNYADSKIKEFDVKLFNKKRSLSEIEYAIMAHNPQVVFIDYAQIIGVSGKSLFEKMELVSNGLQRIAQEHSCCIVVATQISNEHAKEPSSILSAKGGQGLSAATDVFVELSREDMMRVGGDEIVPPDNGEDLVEVTMNLRKNRDGMTKKLSYLFDKRRGYIRLEAPIIEAEIVEMKFDDIPNQISDEQK
;
A
#
# COMPACT_ATOMS: atom_id res chain seq x y z
N MET A 1 -33.30 -32.70 -37.80
CA MET A 1 -34.74 -32.48 -37.96
C MET A 1 -35.34 -31.52 -36.91
N GLN A 2 -35.14 -31.72 -35.60
CA GLN A 2 -35.74 -30.83 -34.59
C GLN A 2 -35.24 -29.35 -34.63
N LYS A 3 -34.05 -29.07 -35.16
CA LYS A 3 -33.45 -27.75 -35.21
C LYS A 3 -34.09 -26.79 -36.25
N THR A 4 -34.64 -27.31 -37.33
CA THR A 4 -35.32 -26.51 -38.35
C THR A 4 -36.77 -26.20 -38.00
N VAL A 5 -37.39 -27.08 -37.24
CA VAL A 5 -38.80 -26.96 -36.82
C VAL A 5 -39.10 -25.73 -35.95
N ASN A 6 -38.18 -25.38 -35.04
CA ASN A 6 -38.38 -24.22 -34.15
C ASN A 6 -38.29 -22.86 -34.91
N ALA A 7 -37.34 -22.73 -35.82
CA ALA A 7 -37.19 -21.52 -36.66
C ALA A 7 -38.38 -21.36 -37.59
N GLU A 8 -38.81 -22.45 -38.26
CA GLU A 8 -40.05 -22.45 -39.12
C GLU A 8 -41.29 -22.13 -38.32
N SER A 9 -41.38 -22.62 -37.07
CA SER A 9 -42.54 -22.33 -36.19
C SER A 9 -42.60 -20.84 -35.81
N VAL A 10 -41.42 -20.20 -35.51
CA VAL A 10 -41.35 -18.76 -35.20
C VAL A 10 -41.77 -17.95 -36.42
N LEU A 11 -41.14 -18.24 -37.59
CA LEU A 11 -41.43 -17.52 -38.84
C LEU A 11 -42.88 -17.73 -39.27
N GLY A 12 -43.44 -18.93 -39.09
CA GLY A 12 -44.81 -19.19 -39.39
C GLY A 12 -45.78 -18.41 -38.48
N CYS A 13 -45.49 -18.29 -37.16
CA CYS A 13 -46.27 -17.48 -36.23
C CYS A 13 -46.21 -15.97 -36.60
N LEU A 14 -45.04 -15.51 -37.05
CA LEU A 14 -44.84 -14.15 -37.51
C LEU A 14 -45.70 -13.80 -38.73
N LEU A 15 -45.85 -14.75 -39.69
CA LEU A 15 -46.69 -14.56 -40.86
C LEU A 15 -48.19 -14.66 -40.57
N LYS A 16 -48.57 -15.43 -39.53
CA LYS A 16 -49.96 -15.75 -39.21
C LYS A 16 -50.67 -14.68 -38.39
N ASP A 17 -49.95 -14.00 -37.52
CA ASP A 17 -50.48 -12.98 -36.61
C ASP A 17 -49.58 -11.76 -36.55
N PRO A 18 -50.01 -10.60 -37.07
CA PRO A 18 -49.21 -9.40 -37.10
C PRO A 18 -48.73 -8.90 -35.72
N LYS A 19 -49.53 -9.06 -34.66
CA LYS A 19 -49.17 -8.69 -33.30
C LYS A 19 -48.02 -9.58 -32.80
N VAL A 20 -48.07 -10.87 -33.08
CA VAL A 20 -47.01 -11.82 -32.79
C VAL A 20 -45.77 -11.55 -33.63
N GLY A 21 -45.96 -11.08 -34.86
CA GLY A 21 -44.88 -10.67 -35.77
C GLY A 21 -44.00 -9.57 -35.15
N ARG A 22 -44.60 -8.55 -34.51
CA ARG A 22 -43.86 -7.50 -33.81
C ARG A 22 -43.07 -8.09 -32.65
N ILE A 23 -43.66 -8.95 -31.81
CA ILE A 23 -42.98 -9.61 -30.68
C ILE A 23 -41.76 -10.44 -31.19
N VAL A 24 -41.90 -11.16 -32.26
CA VAL A 24 -40.82 -11.94 -32.86
C VAL A 24 -39.67 -11.06 -33.34
N VAL A 25 -39.98 -9.94 -34.04
CA VAL A 25 -38.99 -9.01 -34.58
C VAL A 25 -38.26 -8.27 -33.46
N GLU A 26 -38.95 -7.91 -32.40
CA GLU A 26 -38.34 -7.27 -31.20
C GLU A 26 -37.47 -8.25 -30.41
N SER A 27 -37.86 -9.55 -30.35
CA SER A 27 -37.21 -10.56 -29.53
C SER A 27 -36.03 -11.25 -30.17
N LEU A 28 -35.90 -11.26 -31.50
CA LEU A 28 -34.88 -12.00 -32.26
C LEU A 28 -34.08 -11.07 -33.20
N SER A 29 -32.90 -11.54 -33.57
CA SER A 29 -32.05 -10.93 -34.59
C SER A 29 -31.89 -11.86 -35.78
N SER A 30 -31.46 -11.33 -36.96
CA SER A 30 -31.17 -12.16 -38.13
C SER A 30 -30.08 -13.21 -37.87
N GLU A 31 -29.20 -12.95 -36.87
CA GLU A 31 -28.15 -13.89 -36.49
C GLU A 31 -28.66 -15.13 -35.72
N ASP A 32 -29.87 -15.06 -35.19
CA ASP A 32 -30.51 -16.19 -34.51
C ASP A 32 -30.97 -17.29 -35.45
N PHE A 33 -31.06 -17.00 -36.73
CA PHE A 33 -31.40 -17.98 -37.75
C PHE A 33 -30.17 -18.58 -38.40
N ILE A 34 -30.11 -19.90 -38.52
CA ILE A 34 -28.97 -20.63 -39.11
C ILE A 34 -29.11 -20.71 -40.63
N ASP A 35 -30.34 -20.91 -41.12
CA ASP A 35 -30.65 -21.07 -42.52
C ASP A 35 -30.65 -19.70 -43.23
N PRO A 36 -29.90 -19.55 -44.37
CA PRO A 36 -29.87 -18.30 -45.12
C PRO A 36 -31.26 -17.82 -45.59
N THR A 37 -32.15 -18.76 -45.93
CA THR A 37 -33.53 -18.47 -46.31
C THR A 37 -34.31 -17.85 -45.14
N HIS A 38 -34.21 -18.43 -43.96
CA HIS A 38 -34.84 -17.93 -42.75
C HIS A 38 -34.28 -16.57 -42.33
N LYS A 39 -32.95 -16.36 -42.45
CA LYS A 39 -32.33 -15.06 -42.21
C LYS A 39 -32.90 -13.96 -43.07
N LYS A 40 -33.03 -14.26 -44.38
CA LYS A 40 -33.50 -13.31 -45.35
C LYS A 40 -34.98 -12.97 -45.15
N LEU A 41 -35.79 -13.97 -44.84
CA LEU A 41 -37.22 -13.82 -44.54
C LEU A 41 -37.43 -12.98 -43.28
N PHE A 42 -36.65 -13.25 -42.23
CA PHE A 42 -36.72 -12.47 -41.00
C PHE A 42 -36.22 -11.01 -41.18
N ALA A 43 -35.16 -10.80 -41.96
CA ALA A 43 -34.68 -9.46 -42.28
C ALA A 43 -35.75 -8.64 -43.03
N ALA A 44 -36.45 -9.22 -44.00
CA ALA A 44 -37.54 -8.57 -44.70
C ALA A 44 -38.70 -8.22 -43.74
N ALA A 45 -39.08 -9.16 -42.86
CA ALA A 45 -40.10 -8.92 -41.86
C ALA A 45 -39.71 -7.78 -40.89
N LYS A 46 -38.44 -7.68 -40.50
CA LYS A 46 -37.92 -6.63 -39.64
C LYS A 46 -38.01 -5.21 -40.27
N GLU A 47 -37.68 -5.09 -41.52
CA GLU A 47 -37.77 -3.85 -42.27
C GLU A 47 -39.24 -3.40 -42.43
N ILE A 48 -40.17 -4.32 -42.71
CA ILE A 48 -41.59 -4.08 -42.81
C ILE A 48 -42.14 -3.56 -41.47
N VAL A 49 -41.83 -4.21 -40.37
CA VAL A 49 -42.24 -3.80 -39.02
C VAL A 49 -41.60 -2.44 -38.67
N GLY A 50 -40.37 -2.18 -39.09
CA GLY A 50 -39.66 -0.89 -38.91
C GLY A 50 -40.34 0.27 -39.63
N SER A 51 -41.11 -0.03 -40.71
CA SER A 51 -41.94 0.96 -41.47
C SER A 51 -43.37 1.08 -40.92
N ASP A 52 -43.65 0.49 -39.75
CA ASP A 52 -44.95 0.43 -39.08
C ASP A 52 -46.04 -0.37 -39.83
N ASP A 53 -45.62 -1.22 -40.75
CA ASP A 53 -46.47 -2.10 -41.54
C ASP A 53 -46.57 -3.51 -40.92
N GLU A 54 -47.60 -4.28 -41.34
CA GLU A 54 -47.80 -5.63 -40.83
C GLU A 54 -47.02 -6.67 -41.68
N PRO A 55 -46.18 -7.54 -41.04
CA PRO A 55 -45.34 -8.51 -41.78
C PRO A 55 -46.14 -9.73 -42.27
N SER A 56 -47.09 -9.50 -43.18
CA SER A 56 -47.86 -10.59 -43.81
C SER A 56 -47.07 -11.24 -44.95
N ARG A 57 -47.50 -12.44 -45.39
CA ARG A 57 -46.87 -13.13 -46.53
C ARG A 57 -46.84 -12.29 -47.82
N HIS A 58 -47.90 -11.51 -48.06
CA HIS A 58 -48.00 -10.62 -49.22
C HIS A 58 -47.08 -9.39 -49.08
N ALA A 59 -46.99 -8.82 -47.91
CA ALA A 59 -46.06 -7.74 -47.64
C ALA A 59 -44.60 -8.16 -47.80
N ILE A 60 -44.20 -9.34 -47.27
CA ILE A 60 -42.87 -9.89 -47.44
C ILE A 60 -42.58 -10.23 -48.92
N ALA A 61 -43.54 -10.80 -49.64
CA ALA A 61 -43.35 -11.10 -51.04
C ALA A 61 -43.21 -9.83 -51.91
N GLY A 62 -43.94 -8.74 -51.55
CA GLY A 62 -43.84 -7.44 -52.22
C GLY A 62 -42.56 -6.66 -51.85
N PHE A 63 -41.99 -6.91 -50.70
CA PHE A 63 -40.75 -6.30 -50.25
C PHE A 63 -39.49 -6.88 -50.88
N LEU A 64 -39.52 -8.21 -51.18
CA LEU A 64 -38.39 -8.93 -51.77
C LEU A 64 -38.40 -8.75 -53.32
N THR A 65 -37.24 -8.64 -53.90
CA THR A 65 -37.07 -8.70 -55.37
C THR A 65 -37.45 -10.07 -55.91
N ASP A 66 -37.82 -10.19 -57.20
CA ASP A 66 -38.16 -11.49 -57.83
C ASP A 66 -37.06 -12.55 -57.63
N LYS A 67 -35.81 -12.14 -57.74
CA LYS A 67 -34.66 -13.05 -57.51
C LYS A 67 -34.58 -13.52 -56.07
N GLU A 68 -34.84 -12.65 -55.13
CA GLU A 68 -34.83 -12.95 -53.69
C GLU A 68 -36.02 -13.82 -53.29
N LEU A 69 -37.17 -13.55 -53.86
CA LEU A 69 -38.35 -14.36 -53.63
C LEU A 69 -38.14 -15.82 -54.15
N VAL A 70 -37.50 -15.97 -55.28
CA VAL A 70 -37.11 -17.30 -55.79
C VAL A 70 -36.12 -17.99 -54.87
N LEU A 71 -35.13 -17.27 -54.34
CA LEU A 71 -34.13 -17.81 -53.42
C LEU A 71 -34.73 -18.32 -52.11
N ILE A 72 -35.78 -17.73 -51.60
CA ILE A 72 -36.48 -18.23 -50.38
C ILE A 72 -37.48 -19.35 -50.69
N GLY A 73 -37.62 -19.77 -51.95
CA GLY A 73 -38.53 -20.81 -52.38
C GLY A 73 -39.93 -20.31 -52.78
N GLY A 74 -40.09 -19.03 -53.06
CA GLY A 74 -41.29 -18.40 -53.56
C GLY A 74 -42.45 -18.33 -52.58
N MET A 75 -43.62 -17.93 -53.11
CA MET A 75 -44.87 -17.90 -52.32
C MET A 75 -45.22 -19.24 -51.68
N ALA A 76 -44.87 -20.35 -52.30
CA ALA A 76 -45.11 -21.67 -51.77
C ALA A 76 -44.45 -21.95 -50.42
N THR A 77 -43.29 -21.36 -50.19
CA THR A 77 -42.60 -21.46 -48.88
C THR A 77 -43.28 -20.62 -47.84
N LEU A 78 -43.68 -19.38 -48.15
CA LEU A 78 -44.42 -18.53 -47.25
C LEU A 78 -45.76 -19.16 -46.82
N ASP A 79 -46.50 -19.70 -47.82
CA ASP A 79 -47.76 -20.44 -47.58
C ASP A 79 -47.55 -21.68 -46.70
N ARG A 80 -46.47 -22.43 -46.89
CA ARG A 80 -46.13 -23.60 -46.10
C ARG A 80 -45.80 -23.21 -44.67
N LEU A 81 -45.00 -22.15 -44.45
CA LEU A 81 -44.65 -21.68 -43.12
C LEU A 81 -45.89 -21.19 -42.34
N GLU A 82 -46.77 -20.42 -43.00
CA GLU A 82 -47.98 -19.89 -42.37
C GLU A 82 -48.99 -21.04 -42.02
N ARG A 83 -49.21 -22.00 -42.90
CA ARG A 83 -50.11 -23.14 -42.69
C ARG A 83 -49.63 -24.05 -41.56
N ASN A 84 -48.31 -24.30 -41.48
CA ASN A 84 -47.71 -25.16 -40.49
C ASN A 84 -47.42 -24.47 -39.17
N ALA A 85 -47.71 -23.17 -39.07
CA ALA A 85 -47.48 -22.40 -37.89
C ALA A 85 -48.29 -22.95 -36.69
N PRO A 86 -47.65 -23.14 -35.54
CA PRO A 86 -48.35 -23.47 -34.30
C PRO A 86 -49.28 -22.34 -33.85
N HIS A 87 -50.02 -22.60 -32.78
CA HIS A 87 -50.89 -21.54 -32.23
C HIS A 87 -50.01 -20.35 -31.77
N PRO A 88 -50.33 -19.11 -32.15
CA PRO A 88 -49.54 -17.89 -31.84
C PRO A 88 -49.20 -17.73 -30.36
N ALA A 89 -50.08 -18.13 -29.44
CA ALA A 89 -49.80 -18.08 -28.01
C ALA A 89 -48.59 -18.92 -27.54
N LYS A 90 -48.06 -19.80 -28.39
CA LYS A 90 -46.84 -20.61 -28.10
C LYS A 90 -45.57 -20.00 -28.65
N VAL A 91 -45.63 -18.80 -29.24
CA VAL A 91 -44.47 -18.20 -29.93
C VAL A 91 -43.27 -17.98 -29.00
N VAL A 92 -43.50 -17.56 -27.78
CA VAL A 92 -42.44 -17.33 -26.78
C VAL A 92 -41.64 -18.60 -26.50
N PHE A 93 -42.27 -19.76 -26.47
CA PHE A 93 -41.58 -21.06 -26.34
C PHE A 93 -40.61 -21.29 -27.52
N TYR A 94 -41.04 -20.98 -28.73
CA TYR A 94 -40.21 -21.17 -29.92
C TYR A 94 -39.14 -20.14 -30.05
N ILE A 95 -39.39 -18.85 -29.63
CA ILE A 95 -38.38 -17.80 -29.56
C ILE A 95 -37.25 -18.24 -28.61
N ASN A 96 -37.58 -18.71 -27.41
CA ASN A 96 -36.58 -19.18 -26.44
C ASN A 96 -35.79 -20.39 -26.99
N ALA A 97 -36.45 -21.30 -27.67
CA ALA A 97 -35.79 -22.45 -28.31
C ALA A 97 -34.82 -22.04 -29.42
N VAL A 98 -35.12 -21.00 -30.19
CA VAL A 98 -34.22 -20.45 -31.23
C VAL A 98 -33.05 -19.73 -30.58
N LYS A 99 -33.26 -18.90 -29.56
CA LYS A 99 -32.19 -18.25 -28.77
C LYS A 99 -31.24 -19.28 -28.17
N GLU A 100 -31.77 -20.29 -27.51
CA GLU A 100 -30.97 -21.38 -26.90
C GLU A 100 -30.09 -22.11 -27.97
N GLN A 101 -30.62 -22.34 -29.15
CA GLN A 101 -29.84 -22.94 -30.24
C GLN A 101 -28.70 -22.05 -30.73
N THR A 102 -28.95 -20.75 -30.83
CA THR A 102 -27.93 -19.77 -31.22
C THR A 102 -26.83 -19.72 -30.17
N MET A 103 -27.22 -19.70 -28.91
CA MET A 103 -26.32 -19.65 -27.75
C MET A 103 -25.41 -20.90 -27.73
N ARG A 104 -25.98 -22.07 -27.87
CA ARG A 104 -25.22 -23.34 -27.96
C ARG A 104 -24.22 -23.31 -29.13
N LYS A 105 -24.60 -22.75 -30.29
CA LYS A 105 -23.71 -22.64 -31.46
C LYS A 105 -22.56 -21.66 -31.18
N LYS A 106 -22.81 -20.53 -30.55
CA LYS A 106 -21.78 -19.59 -30.11
C LYS A 106 -20.78 -20.24 -29.13
N LEU A 107 -21.31 -21.00 -28.14
CA LEU A 107 -20.49 -21.75 -27.18
C LEU A 107 -19.58 -22.77 -27.87
N TYR A 108 -20.13 -23.61 -28.79
CA TYR A 108 -19.31 -24.57 -29.50
C TYR A 108 -18.20 -23.91 -30.32
N ARG A 109 -18.50 -22.82 -31.05
CA ARG A 109 -17.50 -22.07 -31.81
C ARG A 109 -16.40 -21.48 -30.95
N GLY A 110 -16.74 -20.90 -29.83
CA GLY A 110 -15.76 -20.33 -28.89
C GLY A 110 -14.89 -21.39 -28.23
N LEU A 111 -15.48 -22.55 -27.88
CA LEU A 111 -14.73 -23.69 -27.35
C LEU A 111 -13.77 -24.27 -28.40
N ASP A 112 -14.19 -24.37 -29.70
CA ASP A 112 -13.32 -24.80 -30.77
C ASP A 112 -12.16 -23.83 -30.97
N ARG A 113 -12.38 -22.50 -30.96
CA ARG A 113 -11.31 -21.51 -31.03
C ARG A 113 -10.34 -21.62 -29.83
N ALA A 114 -10.86 -21.74 -28.64
CA ALA A 114 -10.02 -21.91 -27.43
C ALA A 114 -9.16 -23.19 -27.53
N LYS A 115 -9.73 -24.27 -28.09
CA LYS A 115 -9.03 -25.53 -28.37
C LYS A 115 -7.95 -25.37 -29.44
N GLU A 116 -8.23 -24.63 -30.51
CA GLU A 116 -7.26 -24.33 -31.57
C GLU A 116 -6.08 -23.52 -31.01
N ILE A 117 -6.34 -22.50 -30.17
CA ILE A 117 -5.30 -21.73 -29.51
C ILE A 117 -4.41 -22.62 -28.62
N LEU A 118 -4.99 -23.55 -27.86
CA LEU A 118 -4.23 -24.48 -27.02
C LEU A 118 -3.39 -25.46 -27.86
N ASN A 119 -3.93 -25.94 -28.99
CA ASN A 119 -3.25 -26.89 -29.87
C ASN A 119 -2.14 -26.24 -30.73
N SER A 120 -2.22 -24.94 -31.01
CA SER A 120 -1.24 -24.19 -31.80
C SER A 120 -0.03 -23.68 -31.01
N MET A 121 0.29 -24.25 -29.84
CA MET A 121 1.29 -23.74 -28.88
C MET A 121 1.01 -22.31 -28.38
N GLY A 122 -0.21 -21.84 -28.53
CA GLY A 122 -0.67 -20.55 -28.00
C GLY A 122 -0.64 -20.48 -26.47
N ASN A 123 -0.57 -19.26 -25.95
CA ASN A 123 -0.52 -19.02 -24.52
C ASN A 123 -1.86 -19.40 -23.87
N THR A 124 -1.81 -20.21 -22.81
CA THR A 124 -2.99 -20.59 -22.01
C THR A 124 -3.84 -19.38 -21.58
N LYS A 125 -3.21 -18.21 -21.40
CA LYS A 125 -3.91 -16.96 -21.09
C LYS A 125 -4.80 -16.46 -22.23
N GLU A 126 -4.42 -16.68 -23.48
CA GLU A 126 -5.23 -16.31 -24.65
C GLU A 126 -6.45 -17.22 -24.80
N ALA A 127 -6.29 -18.51 -24.57
CA ALA A 127 -7.41 -19.45 -24.56
C ALA A 127 -8.41 -19.13 -23.42
N LEU A 128 -7.93 -18.78 -22.24
CA LEU A 128 -8.76 -18.33 -21.10
C LEU A 128 -9.47 -17.00 -21.39
N LYS A 129 -8.80 -16.07 -22.09
CA LYS A 129 -9.40 -14.81 -22.51
C LYS A 129 -10.56 -15.04 -23.48
N GLU A 130 -10.38 -15.94 -24.47
CA GLU A 130 -11.44 -16.32 -25.42
C GLU A 130 -12.65 -16.94 -24.70
N ILE A 131 -12.41 -17.83 -23.73
CA ILE A 131 -13.47 -18.44 -22.91
C ILE A 131 -14.20 -17.37 -22.08
N SER A 132 -13.48 -16.38 -21.51
CA SER A 132 -14.11 -15.31 -20.73
C SER A 132 -14.95 -14.35 -21.58
N VAL A 133 -14.51 -14.05 -22.80
CA VAL A 133 -15.31 -13.29 -23.78
C VAL A 133 -16.55 -14.05 -24.18
N LEU A 134 -16.42 -15.35 -24.41
CA LEU A 134 -17.53 -16.22 -24.75
C LEU A 134 -18.55 -16.32 -23.61
N SER A 135 -18.09 -16.41 -22.37
CA SER A 135 -18.96 -16.40 -21.20
C SER A 135 -19.80 -15.11 -21.11
N ARG A 136 -19.19 -13.95 -21.40
CA ARG A 136 -19.90 -12.66 -21.44
C ARG A 136 -20.93 -12.58 -22.53
N GLU A 137 -20.59 -13.03 -23.74
CA GLU A 137 -21.52 -13.03 -24.89
C GLU A 137 -22.73 -13.94 -24.64
N VAL A 138 -22.53 -15.01 -23.90
CA VAL A 138 -23.60 -15.95 -23.53
C VAL A 138 -24.46 -15.39 -22.42
N SER A 139 -23.85 -14.81 -21.37
CA SER A 139 -24.59 -14.17 -20.26
C SER A 139 -25.41 -12.97 -20.75
N ALA A 140 -24.85 -12.11 -21.59
CA ALA A 140 -25.59 -10.99 -22.18
C ALA A 140 -26.78 -11.42 -23.06
N GLY A 141 -26.81 -12.66 -23.55
CA GLY A 141 -27.95 -13.21 -24.29
C GLY A 141 -29.05 -13.86 -23.42
N ILE A 142 -28.77 -14.07 -22.12
CA ILE A 142 -29.74 -14.62 -21.14
C ILE A 142 -30.55 -13.51 -20.47
N ASP A 143 -29.98 -12.30 -20.31
CA ASP A 143 -30.52 -11.20 -19.51
C ASP A 143 -31.48 -10.25 -20.28
N ASN A 144 -32.22 -10.72 -21.28
CA ASN A 144 -33.32 -9.93 -21.88
C ASN A 144 -34.65 -10.13 -21.13
N GLU A 145 -34.63 -9.93 -19.82
CA GLU A 145 -35.83 -9.62 -19.02
C GLU A 145 -35.96 -8.09 -18.75
N ASP A 146 -35.45 -7.28 -19.64
CA ASP A 146 -35.63 -5.83 -19.56
C ASP A 146 -37.08 -5.47 -19.94
N GLY A 147 -37.85 -4.97 -18.97
CA GLY A 147 -38.89 -4.04 -19.26
C GLY A 147 -40.31 -4.24 -18.73
N ASP A 148 -40.63 -5.29 -17.99
CA ASP A 148 -41.96 -5.38 -17.34
C ASP A 148 -41.84 -4.98 -15.86
N ILE A 149 -42.17 -3.71 -15.55
CA ILE A 149 -42.17 -3.19 -14.18
C ILE A 149 -43.09 -3.97 -13.25
N LEU A 150 -44.16 -4.58 -13.78
CA LEU A 150 -45.09 -5.42 -13.00
C LEU A 150 -44.41 -6.75 -12.63
N LYS A 151 -43.69 -7.37 -13.58
CA LYS A 151 -42.92 -8.58 -13.29
C LYS A 151 -41.76 -8.33 -12.32
N ALA A 152 -41.04 -7.20 -12.50
CA ALA A 152 -40.02 -6.81 -11.55
C ALA A 152 -40.61 -6.53 -10.15
N TYR A 153 -41.78 -5.92 -10.08
CA TYR A 153 -42.50 -5.70 -8.82
C TYR A 153 -43.02 -7.00 -8.19
N GLU A 154 -43.57 -7.92 -8.98
CA GLU A 154 -43.99 -9.23 -8.51
C GLU A 154 -42.81 -10.08 -8.04
N ALA A 155 -41.68 -10.05 -8.76
CA ALA A 155 -40.43 -10.68 -8.35
C ALA A 155 -39.93 -10.08 -7.04
N TRP A 156 -39.93 -8.75 -6.91
CA TRP A 156 -39.53 -8.08 -5.67
C TRP A 156 -40.40 -8.42 -4.48
N LEU A 157 -41.72 -8.59 -4.67
CA LEU A 157 -42.64 -9.04 -3.60
C LEU A 157 -42.40 -10.50 -3.17
N LEU A 158 -41.84 -11.32 -4.06
CA LEU A 158 -41.57 -12.74 -3.83
C LEU A 158 -40.12 -13.01 -3.40
N GLU A 159 -39.18 -12.09 -3.69
CA GLU A 159 -37.79 -12.18 -3.23
C GLU A 159 -37.70 -11.82 -1.74
N PRO A 160 -37.26 -12.75 -0.88
CA PRO A 160 -36.90 -12.37 0.47
C PRO A 160 -35.76 -11.35 0.40
N GLU A 161 -35.84 -10.22 1.14
CA GLU A 161 -34.71 -9.31 1.30
C GLU A 161 -33.47 -10.12 1.68
N VAL A 162 -32.49 -10.20 0.78
CA VAL A 162 -31.23 -10.85 1.10
C VAL A 162 -30.45 -9.90 2.03
N PRO A 163 -30.33 -10.24 3.33
CA PRO A 163 -29.64 -9.36 4.25
C PRO A 163 -28.18 -9.28 3.84
N GLY A 164 -27.65 -8.06 3.76
CA GLY A 164 -26.23 -7.82 3.49
C GLY A 164 -25.34 -8.45 4.57
N VAL A 165 -24.12 -8.77 4.22
CA VAL A 165 -23.11 -9.23 5.18
C VAL A 165 -22.76 -8.07 6.11
N ARG A 166 -22.94 -8.25 7.41
CA ARG A 166 -22.69 -7.19 8.39
C ARG A 166 -21.24 -6.74 8.39
N THR A 167 -21.02 -5.43 8.33
CA THR A 167 -19.68 -4.80 8.40
C THR A 167 -19.07 -4.98 9.79
N GLY A 168 -19.91 -5.22 10.80
CA GLY A 168 -19.56 -5.25 12.22
C GLY A 168 -19.54 -3.86 12.88
N PHE A 169 -19.91 -2.81 12.17
CA PHE A 169 -20.18 -1.47 12.70
C PHE A 169 -21.71 -1.29 12.77
N ARG A 170 -22.29 -1.51 13.94
CA ARG A 170 -23.73 -1.65 14.13
C ARG A 170 -24.56 -0.54 13.49
N GLU A 171 -24.23 0.74 13.77
CA GLU A 171 -24.98 1.87 13.22
C GLU A 171 -24.83 1.99 11.71
N LEU A 172 -23.67 1.62 11.17
CA LEU A 172 -23.44 1.58 9.72
C LEU A 172 -24.28 0.46 9.10
N ASP A 173 -24.34 -0.70 9.75
CA ASP A 173 -25.17 -1.84 9.32
C ASP A 173 -26.66 -1.50 9.37
N ASP A 174 -27.13 -0.78 10.40
CA ASP A 174 -28.51 -0.36 10.55
C ASP A 174 -28.95 0.64 9.45
N LEU A 175 -27.99 1.47 8.95
CA LEU A 175 -28.27 2.46 7.90
C LEU A 175 -28.18 1.89 6.48
N THR A 176 -27.31 0.91 6.25
CA THR A 176 -26.99 0.41 4.90
C THR A 176 -27.52 -1.00 4.64
N GLY A 177 -27.92 -1.72 5.69
CA GLY A 177 -28.23 -3.14 5.63
C GLY A 177 -27.00 -4.04 5.49
N GLY A 178 -25.76 -3.49 5.66
CA GLY A 178 -24.50 -4.19 5.48
C GLY A 178 -24.03 -4.26 4.04
N PHE A 179 -23.06 -5.13 3.75
CA PHE A 179 -22.54 -5.37 2.41
C PHE A 179 -23.51 -6.21 1.58
N LYS A 180 -24.40 -5.55 0.83
CA LYS A 180 -25.41 -6.21 0.00
C LYS A 180 -24.79 -6.76 -1.30
N PRO A 181 -25.25 -7.93 -1.80
CA PRO A 181 -24.83 -8.44 -3.10
C PRO A 181 -25.11 -7.43 -4.23
N GLY A 182 -24.23 -7.39 -5.23
CA GLY A 182 -24.36 -6.49 -6.39
C GLY A 182 -24.03 -5.03 -6.11
N THR A 183 -23.55 -4.69 -4.90
CA THR A 183 -23.23 -3.30 -4.53
C THR A 183 -21.73 -3.01 -4.51
N MET A 184 -21.41 -1.75 -4.79
CA MET A 184 -20.05 -1.23 -4.70
C MET A 184 -19.93 -0.16 -3.61
N TRP A 185 -19.01 -0.38 -2.69
CA TRP A 185 -18.65 0.53 -1.62
C TRP A 185 -17.31 1.19 -1.89
N VAL A 186 -17.23 2.49 -1.66
CA VAL A 186 -15.97 3.23 -1.65
C VAL A 186 -15.70 3.73 -0.24
N VAL A 187 -14.53 3.38 0.27
CA VAL A 187 -14.03 3.86 1.56
C VAL A 187 -12.88 4.82 1.31
N ALA A 188 -13.13 6.09 1.55
CA ALA A 188 -12.20 7.17 1.32
C ALA A 188 -11.60 7.65 2.65
N ALA A 189 -10.28 7.80 2.70
CA ALA A 189 -9.58 8.35 3.87
C ALA A 189 -8.61 9.46 3.46
N TYR A 190 -8.42 10.45 4.35
CA TYR A 190 -7.44 11.50 4.13
C TYR A 190 -6.02 10.93 4.11
N LEU A 191 -5.20 11.45 3.18
CA LEU A 191 -3.79 11.10 3.05
C LEU A 191 -2.94 11.77 4.12
N GLY A 192 -1.91 11.04 4.59
CA GLY A 192 -0.86 11.63 5.42
C GLY A 192 -1.18 11.77 6.90
N THR A 193 -2.24 11.12 7.37
CA THR A 193 -2.61 11.12 8.78
C THR A 193 -1.63 10.30 9.61
N GLY A 194 -0.39 10.79 9.83
CA GLY A 194 0.45 10.17 10.84
C GLY A 194 1.97 10.17 10.66
N LYS A 195 2.57 10.74 9.59
CA LYS A 195 4.02 10.54 9.37
C LYS A 195 4.75 11.76 8.88
N CYS A 196 4.88 12.76 9.72
CA CYS A 196 5.55 13.97 9.30
C CYS A 196 6.72 14.30 10.21
N HIS A 197 7.82 14.70 9.58
CA HIS A 197 9.00 15.24 10.24
C HIS A 197 9.02 16.76 10.14
N ALA A 198 9.65 17.43 11.09
CA ALA A 198 9.92 18.86 10.99
C ALA A 198 10.88 19.19 9.85
N GLU A 199 10.77 20.42 9.34
CA GLU A 199 11.70 21.00 8.37
C GLU A 199 13.17 20.78 8.79
N GLY A 200 14.03 20.45 7.83
CA GLY A 200 15.44 20.18 8.07
C GLY A 200 15.78 18.77 8.56
N THR A 201 14.79 17.89 8.78
CA THR A 201 15.07 16.49 9.14
C THR A 201 15.72 15.75 7.98
N GLU A 202 16.91 15.19 8.20
CA GLU A 202 17.62 14.41 7.18
C GLU A 202 17.18 12.95 7.15
N ILE A 203 16.85 12.46 5.96
CA ILE A 203 16.43 11.09 5.69
C ILE A 203 17.54 10.36 4.93
N LEU A 204 17.76 9.09 5.29
CA LEU A 204 18.77 8.26 4.62
C LEU A 204 18.23 7.74 3.29
N MET A 205 18.83 8.15 2.20
CA MET A 205 18.51 7.68 0.85
C MET A 205 19.13 6.28 0.61
N HIS A 206 18.54 5.52 -0.30
CA HIS A 206 19.04 4.17 -0.63
C HIS A 206 20.47 4.15 -1.20
N ASN A 207 20.88 5.22 -1.88
CA ASN A 207 22.24 5.39 -2.37
C ASN A 207 23.24 5.85 -1.29
N GLY A 208 22.79 5.92 -0.02
CA GLY A 208 23.60 6.32 1.13
C GLY A 208 23.77 7.84 1.32
N SER A 209 23.23 8.68 0.43
CA SER A 209 23.20 10.13 0.65
C SER A 209 22.15 10.51 1.70
N LEU A 210 22.30 11.69 2.27
CA LEU A 210 21.29 12.28 3.16
C LEU A 210 20.55 13.38 2.38
N LYS A 211 19.22 13.39 2.48
CA LYS A 211 18.36 14.38 1.85
C LYS A 211 17.40 14.93 2.90
N LYS A 212 17.20 16.25 2.93
CA LYS A 212 16.23 16.84 3.83
C LYS A 212 14.81 16.42 3.46
N VAL A 213 13.94 16.27 4.45
CA VAL A 213 12.57 15.78 4.25
C VAL A 213 11.76 16.70 3.34
N GLU A 214 11.98 18.01 3.40
CA GLU A 214 11.35 19.01 2.52
C GLU A 214 11.78 18.90 1.05
N ASP A 215 12.96 18.36 0.78
CA ASP A 215 13.52 18.20 -0.55
C ASP A 215 13.13 16.85 -1.20
N ILE A 216 12.50 15.95 -0.46
CA ILE A 216 12.09 14.63 -0.97
C ILE A 216 10.95 14.80 -1.96
N VAL A 217 11.07 14.13 -3.11
CA VAL A 217 10.07 14.15 -4.20
C VAL A 217 9.62 12.75 -4.58
N ASN A 218 8.51 12.67 -5.29
CA ASN A 218 7.99 11.40 -5.80
C ASN A 218 9.02 10.71 -6.71
N GLY A 219 9.20 9.40 -6.53
CA GLY A 219 10.19 8.60 -7.24
C GLY A 219 11.55 8.50 -6.54
N ASP A 220 11.83 9.33 -5.54
CA ASP A 220 13.02 9.17 -4.70
C ASP A 220 13.05 7.79 -4.04
N LYS A 221 14.25 7.29 -3.77
CA LYS A 221 14.44 6.00 -3.10
C LYS A 221 15.08 6.22 -1.74
N VAL A 222 14.33 6.00 -0.66
CA VAL A 222 14.83 6.04 0.71
C VAL A 222 15.29 4.66 1.18
N MET A 223 16.13 4.60 2.23
CA MET A 223 16.67 3.36 2.76
C MET A 223 15.68 2.66 3.69
N GLY A 224 15.32 1.42 3.36
CA GLY A 224 14.53 0.54 4.23
C GLY A 224 15.37 -0.11 5.33
N THR A 225 14.72 -0.56 6.39
CA THR A 225 15.37 -1.23 7.55
C THR A 225 16.06 -2.56 7.20
N ASN A 226 15.74 -3.13 6.05
CA ASN A 226 16.31 -4.36 5.51
C ASN A 226 17.31 -4.10 4.35
N SER A 227 17.80 -2.86 4.24
CA SER A 227 18.73 -2.40 3.19
C SER A 227 18.16 -2.40 1.77
N SER A 228 16.85 -2.57 1.58
CA SER A 228 16.24 -2.43 0.25
C SER A 228 15.71 -1.02 0.02
N ALA A 229 15.63 -0.63 -1.25
CA ALA A 229 15.05 0.64 -1.64
C ALA A 229 13.55 0.69 -1.27
N ARG A 230 13.11 1.85 -0.81
CA ARG A 230 11.71 2.23 -0.65
C ARG A 230 11.44 3.41 -1.56
N THR A 231 10.60 3.23 -2.55
CA THR A 231 10.26 4.30 -3.48
C THR A 231 9.26 5.25 -2.82
N VAL A 232 9.54 6.53 -2.88
CA VAL A 232 8.61 7.58 -2.45
C VAL A 232 7.48 7.68 -3.47
N LEU A 233 6.27 7.36 -3.02
CA LEU A 233 5.07 7.35 -3.85
C LEU A 233 4.42 8.72 -3.87
N LYS A 234 4.47 9.46 -2.76
CA LYS A 234 3.85 10.76 -2.58
C LYS A 234 4.52 11.54 -1.45
N THR A 235 4.42 12.88 -1.51
CA THR A 235 4.85 13.79 -0.45
C THR A 235 3.67 14.59 0.10
N CYS A 236 3.76 15.06 1.34
CA CYS A 236 2.81 15.95 1.98
C CYS A 236 3.53 16.96 2.86
N SER A 237 2.88 18.10 3.12
CA SER A 237 3.40 19.14 4.01
C SER A 237 2.22 19.89 4.65
N GLY A 238 2.48 20.54 5.77
CA GLY A 238 1.49 21.34 6.49
C GLY A 238 2.12 21.98 7.73
N GLU A 239 1.28 22.49 8.63
CA GLU A 239 1.68 23.05 9.93
C GLU A 239 0.84 22.41 11.03
N GLU A 240 1.49 21.88 12.06
CA GLU A 240 0.86 21.24 13.21
C GLU A 240 1.72 21.43 14.47
N GLU A 241 1.18 21.01 15.61
CA GLU A 241 1.99 20.92 16.83
C GLU A 241 3.10 19.89 16.64
N MET A 242 4.33 20.32 16.88
CA MET A 242 5.53 19.53 16.69
C MET A 242 6.14 19.12 18.04
N PHE A 243 6.68 17.94 18.08
CA PHE A 243 7.31 17.35 19.26
C PHE A 243 8.76 17.00 18.96
N LYS A 244 9.65 17.47 19.81
CA LYS A 244 11.05 17.08 19.76
C LYS A 244 11.25 15.78 20.51
N VAL A 245 11.67 14.77 19.78
CA VAL A 245 12.09 13.47 20.31
C VAL A 245 13.59 13.52 20.54
N THR A 246 14.02 13.32 21.79
CA THR A 246 15.43 13.40 22.22
C THR A 246 15.91 12.02 22.65
N PRO A 247 16.49 11.22 21.73
CA PRO A 247 17.09 9.93 22.06
C PRO A 247 18.35 10.08 22.90
N ASN A 248 18.63 9.11 23.78
CA ASN A 248 19.78 9.16 24.69
C ASN A 248 21.15 8.99 24.01
N LYS A 249 21.18 8.50 22.74
CA LYS A 249 22.42 8.10 22.06
C LYS A 249 22.59 8.71 20.67
N THR A 250 21.50 9.16 20.05
CA THR A 250 21.52 9.77 18.70
C THR A 250 21.06 11.22 18.77
N ALA A 251 21.15 11.96 17.66
CA ALA A 251 20.63 13.32 17.61
C ALA A 251 19.10 13.33 17.78
N SER A 252 18.57 14.44 18.30
CA SER A 252 17.13 14.69 18.37
C SER A 252 16.56 14.90 16.96
N PHE A 253 15.30 14.53 16.79
CA PHE A 253 14.48 14.82 15.62
C PHE A 253 13.13 15.35 16.06
N ALA A 254 12.42 16.07 15.19
CA ALA A 254 11.10 16.58 15.53
C ALA A 254 10.05 16.03 14.57
N VAL A 255 8.88 15.71 15.12
CA VAL A 255 7.76 15.06 14.42
C VAL A 255 6.44 15.59 14.96
N ASN A 256 5.35 15.44 14.21
CA ASN A 256 4.01 15.78 14.66
C ASN A 256 3.43 14.73 15.63
N ALA A 257 2.32 15.04 16.31
CA ALA A 257 1.67 14.16 17.28
C ALA A 257 1.26 12.80 16.71
N ASN A 258 0.93 12.77 15.43
CA ASN A 258 0.46 11.59 14.71
C ASN A 258 1.59 10.69 14.16
N HIS A 259 2.85 11.09 14.36
CA HIS A 259 3.98 10.32 13.89
C HIS A 259 4.07 8.95 14.57
N ILE A 260 4.24 7.89 13.77
CA ILE A 260 4.33 6.52 14.29
C ILE A 260 5.77 6.21 14.67
N LEU A 261 6.01 6.05 15.95
CA LEU A 261 7.26 5.54 16.49
C LEU A 261 7.32 4.02 16.34
N SER A 262 8.35 3.51 15.69
CA SER A 262 8.67 2.08 15.69
C SER A 262 9.57 1.76 16.88
N LEU A 263 9.03 1.05 17.87
CA LEU A 263 9.70 0.79 19.15
C LEU A 263 10.02 -0.70 19.29
N LYS A 264 11.20 -1.01 19.83
CA LYS A 264 11.62 -2.37 20.15
C LYS A 264 11.48 -2.66 21.64
N ARG A 265 10.82 -3.75 21.99
CA ARG A 265 10.63 -4.17 23.38
C ARG A 265 11.92 -4.75 23.99
N THR A 266 12.29 -4.29 25.17
CA THR A 266 13.54 -4.67 25.87
C THR A 266 13.35 -5.47 27.16
N GLY A 267 12.15 -5.51 27.76
CA GLY A 267 11.86 -6.17 29.02
C GLY A 267 11.66 -7.70 28.91
N THR A 268 11.94 -8.45 30.00
CA THR A 268 11.83 -9.92 30.05
C THR A 268 10.81 -10.43 31.08
N HIS A 269 10.27 -9.58 31.98
CA HIS A 269 9.45 -10.06 33.11
C HIS A 269 8.20 -9.21 33.37
N GLY A 270 7.12 -9.87 33.76
CA GLY A 270 6.16 -9.36 34.73
C GLY A 270 4.82 -8.85 34.26
N ASP A 271 4.44 -8.99 32.96
CA ASP A 271 3.09 -8.64 32.54
C ASP A 271 2.28 -9.89 32.19
N LYS A 272 1.41 -10.31 33.11
CA LYS A 272 0.45 -11.40 32.88
C LYS A 272 -0.57 -11.13 31.77
N ILE A 273 -0.62 -9.88 31.26
CA ILE A 273 -1.60 -9.40 30.26
C ILE A 273 -0.97 -9.20 28.87
N TRP A 274 0.37 -9.02 28.77
CA TRP A 274 1.06 -8.74 27.50
C TRP A 274 2.05 -9.86 27.17
N THR A 275 1.69 -10.68 26.22
CA THR A 275 2.48 -11.85 25.77
C THR A 275 3.61 -11.52 24.82
N ASN A 276 3.89 -10.25 24.55
CA ASN A 276 4.90 -9.81 23.60
C ASN A 276 6.31 -10.19 24.01
N LYS A 277 7.03 -10.89 23.15
CA LYS A 277 8.38 -11.38 23.40
C LYS A 277 9.43 -10.27 23.31
N ARG A 278 10.52 -10.37 24.07
CA ARG A 278 11.68 -9.47 23.94
C ARG A 278 12.17 -9.42 22.48
N GLY A 279 12.40 -8.21 21.97
CA GLY A 279 12.87 -7.97 20.60
C GLY A 279 11.76 -7.66 19.61
N GLU A 280 10.51 -7.79 20.01
CA GLU A 280 9.35 -7.44 19.17
C GLU A 280 9.30 -5.95 18.86
N ILE A 281 8.87 -5.62 17.63
CA ILE A 281 8.69 -4.24 17.18
C ILE A 281 7.22 -3.86 17.39
N VAL A 282 7.01 -2.77 18.10
CA VAL A 282 5.69 -2.17 18.35
C VAL A 282 5.66 -0.80 17.68
N ASN A 283 4.66 -0.58 16.83
CA ASN A 283 4.41 0.70 16.18
C ASN A 283 3.32 1.43 16.97
N ILE A 284 3.60 2.66 17.42
CA ILE A 284 2.71 3.46 18.26
C ILE A 284 2.78 4.93 17.85
N ASN A 285 1.63 5.61 17.78
CA ASN A 285 1.61 7.04 17.55
C ASN A 285 2.29 7.79 18.71
N LEU A 286 2.92 8.93 18.42
CA LEU A 286 3.60 9.72 19.44
C LEU A 286 2.63 10.20 20.53
N SER A 287 1.42 10.64 20.15
CA SER A 287 0.36 11.02 21.08
C SER A 287 0.01 9.89 22.06
N ASP A 288 -0.03 8.64 21.58
CA ASP A 288 -0.33 7.47 22.42
C ASP A 288 0.86 7.04 23.27
N TYR A 289 2.07 7.21 22.74
CA TYR A 289 3.28 7.02 23.53
C TYR A 289 3.33 8.00 24.71
N LEU A 290 2.94 9.26 24.51
CA LEU A 290 2.91 10.27 25.57
C LEU A 290 1.95 9.88 26.70
N LYS A 291 0.79 9.32 26.37
CA LYS A 291 -0.23 8.83 27.33
C LYS A 291 0.09 7.47 27.94
N SER A 292 1.05 6.73 27.39
CA SER A 292 1.40 5.38 27.84
C SER A 292 1.97 5.37 29.25
N SER A 293 1.74 4.27 30.00
CA SER A 293 2.27 4.07 31.35
C SER A 293 3.80 4.15 31.41
N ALA A 294 4.33 4.56 32.56
CA ALA A 294 5.78 4.58 32.79
C ALA A 294 6.44 3.20 32.52
N SER A 295 5.75 2.10 32.86
CA SER A 295 6.21 0.74 32.59
C SER A 295 6.31 0.47 31.08
N PHE A 296 5.34 0.91 30.27
CA PHE A 296 5.40 0.79 28.81
C PHE A 296 6.59 1.59 28.26
N LYS A 297 6.73 2.87 28.62
CA LYS A 297 7.84 3.75 28.19
C LYS A 297 9.22 3.18 28.56
N MET A 298 9.32 2.56 29.73
CA MET A 298 10.57 1.94 30.16
C MET A 298 10.93 0.71 29.32
N LYS A 299 9.95 -0.08 28.88
CA LYS A 299 10.16 -1.34 28.14
C LYS A 299 10.24 -1.17 26.62
N HIS A 300 9.65 -0.13 26.02
CA HIS A 300 9.59 0.13 24.59
C HIS A 300 10.50 1.30 24.23
N LYS A 301 11.45 1.07 23.32
CA LYS A 301 12.54 2.00 23.02
C LYS A 301 12.74 2.13 21.52
N LEU A 302 13.20 3.29 21.08
CA LEU A 302 13.67 3.44 19.69
C LEU A 302 14.78 2.45 19.39
N TYR A 303 14.83 2.00 18.15
CA TYR A 303 15.90 1.12 17.67
C TYR A 303 16.49 1.64 16.37
N SER A 304 17.75 1.33 16.19
CA SER A 304 18.51 1.59 14.97
C SER A 304 18.92 0.26 14.34
N CYS A 305 19.19 0.26 13.04
CA CYS A 305 19.74 -0.91 12.35
C CYS A 305 20.87 -0.50 11.41
N GLY A 306 21.81 -1.41 11.17
CA GLY A 306 22.80 -1.25 10.12
C GLY A 306 22.21 -1.51 8.75
N VAL A 307 22.94 -1.11 7.71
CA VAL A 307 22.54 -1.28 6.32
C VAL A 307 23.67 -1.90 5.50
N GLU A 308 23.32 -2.63 4.45
CA GLU A 308 24.22 -3.13 3.44
C GLU A 308 24.19 -2.22 2.22
N PHE A 309 25.35 -1.93 1.64
CA PHE A 309 25.48 -1.22 0.39
C PHE A 309 26.14 -2.11 -0.67
N PRO A 310 25.93 -1.83 -1.96
CA PRO A 310 26.63 -2.52 -3.04
C PRO A 310 28.15 -2.38 -2.93
N VAL A 311 28.88 -3.38 -3.42
CA VAL A 311 30.33 -3.34 -3.50
C VAL A 311 30.73 -2.27 -4.53
N VAL A 312 31.65 -1.39 -4.14
CA VAL A 312 32.29 -0.40 -5.01
C VAL A 312 33.78 -0.62 -4.98
N ASP A 313 34.43 -0.67 -6.15
CA ASP A 313 35.88 -0.80 -6.19
C ASP A 313 36.57 0.50 -5.80
N THR A 314 37.64 0.35 -5.03
CA THR A 314 38.43 1.45 -4.52
C THR A 314 39.90 1.27 -4.90
N SER A 315 40.55 2.33 -5.37
CA SER A 315 41.95 2.29 -5.75
C SER A 315 42.93 2.39 -4.55
N ILE A 316 42.39 2.52 -3.33
CA ILE A 316 43.15 2.52 -2.08
C ILE A 316 42.54 1.42 -1.18
N ASP A 317 43.40 0.65 -0.51
CA ASP A 317 42.92 -0.29 0.49
C ASP A 317 42.18 0.42 1.63
N PRO A 318 40.96 -0.01 2.02
CA PRO A 318 40.17 0.67 3.04
C PRO A 318 40.85 0.72 4.42
N TYR A 319 41.56 -0.34 4.81
CA TYR A 319 42.27 -0.32 6.08
C TYR A 319 43.43 0.67 6.06
N PHE A 320 44.19 0.74 4.94
CA PHE A 320 45.25 1.75 4.74
C PHE A 320 44.69 3.17 4.86
N LEU A 321 43.58 3.44 4.17
CA LEU A 321 42.91 4.74 4.25
C LEU A 321 42.55 5.09 5.71
N GLY A 322 41.99 4.14 6.47
CA GLY A 322 41.64 4.32 7.88
C GLY A 322 42.88 4.72 8.72
N VAL A 323 43.98 3.97 8.59
CA VAL A 323 45.22 4.26 9.31
C VAL A 323 45.81 5.62 8.88
N TRP A 324 45.76 5.95 7.58
CA TRP A 324 46.28 7.22 7.09
C TRP A 324 45.43 8.42 7.56
N LEU A 325 44.09 8.26 7.65
CA LEU A 325 43.21 9.31 8.15
C LEU A 325 43.51 9.69 9.60
N GLY A 326 43.93 8.72 10.45
CA GLY A 326 44.43 8.99 11.79
C GLY A 326 45.87 9.51 11.75
N ASP A 327 46.84 8.64 11.59
CA ASP A 327 48.26 8.84 11.80
C ASP A 327 49.06 9.32 10.55
N GLY A 328 48.37 9.53 9.42
CA GLY A 328 49.00 9.91 8.16
C GLY A 328 49.40 11.38 8.07
N THR A 329 50.43 11.67 7.30
CA THR A 329 50.87 13.02 6.98
C THR A 329 49.98 13.61 5.88
N LYS A 330 49.46 14.82 6.04
CA LYS A 330 48.39 15.46 5.19
C LYS A 330 48.70 15.47 3.67
N ASN A 331 49.97 15.45 3.28
CA ASN A 331 50.39 15.66 1.87
C ASN A 331 51.01 14.40 1.23
N HIS A 332 51.29 13.36 1.98
CA HIS A 332 52.07 12.21 1.55
C HIS A 332 51.47 10.89 2.03
N SER A 333 51.83 9.78 1.38
CA SER A 333 51.52 8.39 1.79
C SER A 333 52.33 7.93 3.02
N THR A 334 52.68 8.88 3.89
CA THR A 334 53.50 8.63 5.09
C THR A 334 52.64 8.49 6.31
N ILE A 335 52.87 7.46 7.08
CA ILE A 335 52.20 7.15 8.33
C ILE A 335 53.24 7.11 9.45
N THR A 336 52.93 7.68 10.61
CA THR A 336 53.80 7.65 11.80
C THR A 336 53.14 6.79 12.87
N THR A 337 53.76 5.68 13.21
CA THR A 337 53.16 4.73 14.18
C THR A 337 54.23 4.15 15.14
N ALA A 338 53.83 3.78 16.33
CA ALA A 338 54.65 3.05 17.30
C ALA A 338 54.35 1.52 17.30
N ASP A 339 53.33 1.09 16.58
CA ASP A 339 52.81 -0.28 16.56
C ASP A 339 53.44 -1.10 15.42
N ASP A 340 54.17 -2.15 15.75
CA ASP A 340 54.87 -3.01 14.78
C ASP A 340 53.91 -3.75 13.85
N GLU A 341 52.70 -4.04 14.30
CA GLU A 341 51.63 -4.64 13.49
C GLU A 341 51.23 -3.76 12.31
N ILE A 342 51.13 -2.45 12.56
CA ILE A 342 50.87 -1.44 11.50
C ILE A 342 52.01 -1.39 10.53
N VAL A 343 53.27 -1.38 11.02
CA VAL A 343 54.46 -1.41 10.15
C VAL A 343 54.46 -2.63 9.25
N THR A 344 54.19 -3.83 9.83
CA THR A 344 54.12 -5.08 9.09
C THR A 344 53.05 -5.03 8.00
N TYR A 345 51.88 -4.55 8.34
CA TYR A 345 50.78 -4.35 7.36
C TYR A 345 51.20 -3.38 6.23
N LEU A 346 51.86 -2.24 6.55
CA LEU A 346 52.27 -1.28 5.55
C LEU A 346 53.35 -1.83 4.60
N CYS A 347 54.25 -2.72 5.09
CA CYS A 347 55.19 -3.45 4.25
C CYS A 347 54.46 -4.37 3.26
N GLN A 348 53.54 -5.19 3.74
CA GLN A 348 52.78 -6.09 2.91
C GLN A 348 51.90 -5.35 1.89
N TYR A 349 51.27 -4.27 2.31
CA TYR A 349 50.44 -3.43 1.41
C TYR A 349 51.30 -2.77 0.31
N ALA A 350 52.43 -2.17 0.67
CA ALA A 350 53.33 -1.56 -0.32
C ALA A 350 53.78 -2.59 -1.36
N GLU A 351 54.19 -3.78 -0.92
CA GLU A 351 54.59 -4.88 -1.81
C GLU A 351 53.44 -5.34 -2.72
N SER A 352 52.23 -5.50 -2.17
CA SER A 352 51.03 -5.93 -2.93
C SER A 352 50.61 -4.99 -4.04
N ILE A 353 50.98 -3.71 -3.94
CA ILE A 353 50.70 -2.69 -4.94
C ILE A 353 51.96 -2.31 -5.75
N GLY A 354 53.07 -3.08 -5.67
CA GLY A 354 54.29 -2.85 -6.42
C GLY A 354 55.06 -1.60 -6.03
N LEU A 355 54.92 -1.14 -4.79
CA LEU A 355 55.64 0.03 -4.25
C LEU A 355 56.62 -0.40 -3.15
N LYS A 356 57.58 0.48 -2.86
CA LYS A 356 58.57 0.27 -1.79
C LYS A 356 58.19 1.06 -0.54
N ILE A 357 58.66 0.60 0.62
CA ILE A 357 58.46 1.32 1.88
C ILE A 357 59.83 1.79 2.45
N SER A 358 59.86 3.01 2.92
CA SER A 358 60.99 3.59 3.66
C SER A 358 60.60 3.79 5.10
N THR A 359 61.29 3.12 6.03
CA THR A 359 61.00 3.21 7.47
C THR A 359 62.16 3.92 8.19
N LYS A 360 61.83 5.04 8.88
CA LYS A 360 62.82 5.82 9.69
C LYS A 360 62.33 5.88 11.15
N LYS A 361 63.19 5.44 12.10
CA LYS A 361 62.96 5.62 13.54
C LYS A 361 63.09 7.12 13.90
N GLN A 362 62.17 7.61 14.72
CA GLN A 362 62.24 8.98 15.25
C GLN A 362 63.16 8.97 16.49
N ARG A 363 64.05 9.99 16.58
CA ARG A 363 65.05 10.06 17.68
C ARG A 363 64.41 10.35 19.05
N SER A 364 63.26 10.97 19.09
CA SER A 364 62.64 11.45 20.32
C SER A 364 61.62 10.50 20.97
N ASN A 365 61.17 9.43 20.27
CA ASN A 365 60.16 8.49 20.75
C ASN A 365 60.27 7.11 20.05
N LYS A 366 59.52 6.12 20.51
CA LYS A 366 59.49 4.76 19.93
C LYS A 366 58.84 4.70 18.53
N SER A 367 58.31 5.81 17.98
CA SER A 367 57.57 5.80 16.74
C SER A 367 58.46 5.66 15.50
N LYS A 368 57.91 5.03 14.45
CA LYS A 368 58.49 4.85 13.14
C LYS A 368 57.74 5.64 12.12
N LYS A 369 58.43 6.38 11.27
CA LYS A 369 57.87 7.10 10.12
C LYS A 369 57.98 6.20 8.89
N CYS A 370 56.87 5.67 8.41
CA CYS A 370 56.76 4.75 7.30
C CYS A 370 56.22 5.51 6.08
N SER A 371 57.03 5.59 5.02
CA SER A 371 56.66 6.27 3.77
C SER A 371 56.60 5.26 2.63
N ILE A 372 55.45 5.12 1.97
CA ILE A 372 55.31 4.31 0.77
C ILE A 372 55.81 5.18 -0.42
N ILE A 373 56.85 4.70 -1.09
CA ILE A 373 57.53 5.41 -2.15
C ILE A 373 57.45 4.62 -3.45
N GLY A 374 57.37 5.34 -4.57
CA GLY A 374 57.41 4.73 -5.90
C GLY A 374 58.79 4.73 -6.49
N GLU A 375 58.99 4.01 -7.58
CA GLU A 375 60.18 4.06 -8.41
C GLU A 375 60.07 5.24 -9.41
N GLU A 376 61.19 5.89 -9.75
CA GLU A 376 61.28 6.97 -10.73
C GLU A 376 60.27 8.12 -10.51
N GLN A 377 59.96 8.44 -9.25
CA GLN A 377 58.97 9.46 -8.83
C GLN A 377 57.51 9.14 -9.19
N LYS A 378 57.18 7.97 -9.73
CA LYS A 378 55.81 7.50 -9.98
C LYS A 378 55.25 6.81 -8.75
N ASN A 379 54.18 7.34 -8.17
CA ASN A 379 53.50 6.75 -7.01
C ASN A 379 52.00 6.81 -7.19
N HIS A 380 51.45 5.72 -7.75
CA HIS A 380 50.03 5.61 -8.05
C HIS A 380 49.13 5.63 -6.78
N LEU A 381 49.65 5.30 -5.60
CA LEU A 381 48.94 5.48 -4.35
C LEU A 381 48.74 6.97 -4.04
N VAL A 382 49.77 7.80 -4.23
CA VAL A 382 49.67 9.25 -4.06
C VAL A 382 48.75 9.85 -5.11
N ASP A 383 48.73 9.32 -6.34
CA ASP A 383 47.83 9.79 -7.39
C ASP A 383 46.37 9.39 -7.09
N SER A 384 46.13 8.19 -6.57
CA SER A 384 44.81 7.80 -6.05
C SER A 384 44.34 8.69 -4.89
N MET A 385 45.26 9.03 -3.97
CA MET A 385 44.95 9.98 -2.89
C MET A 385 44.63 11.39 -3.41
N LYS A 386 45.26 11.86 -4.50
CA LYS A 386 44.87 13.11 -5.15
C LYS A 386 43.50 13.02 -5.82
N ALA A 387 43.22 11.92 -6.52
CA ALA A 387 41.94 11.68 -7.17
C ALA A 387 40.80 11.73 -6.16
N TYR A 388 40.97 11.15 -4.99
CA TYR A 388 40.02 11.25 -3.88
C TYR A 388 40.06 12.58 -3.10
N ARG A 389 40.84 13.57 -3.57
CA ARG A 389 40.98 14.89 -2.95
C ARG A 389 41.41 14.85 -1.48
N LEU A 390 42.26 13.91 -1.11
CA LEU A 390 42.70 13.68 0.27
C LEU A 390 43.86 14.61 0.69
N LYS A 391 44.57 15.19 -0.26
CA LYS A 391 45.71 16.05 0.03
C LYS A 391 45.28 17.32 0.78
N ASN A 392 45.83 17.53 1.97
CA ASN A 392 45.47 18.61 2.91
C ASN A 392 43.99 18.62 3.36
N ASN A 393 43.23 17.54 3.09
CA ASN A 393 41.82 17.46 3.32
C ASN A 393 41.46 16.02 3.76
N LYS A 394 41.80 15.71 5.01
CA LYS A 394 41.46 14.39 5.58
C LYS A 394 39.93 14.24 5.73
N HIS A 395 39.36 13.37 4.94
CA HIS A 395 37.93 12.97 5.00
C HIS A 395 37.80 11.57 4.46
N ILE A 396 36.66 10.95 4.74
CA ILE A 396 36.32 9.65 4.15
C ILE A 396 35.57 9.91 2.83
N PRO A 397 36.13 9.53 1.65
CA PRO A 397 35.44 9.67 0.37
C PRO A 397 34.14 8.82 0.38
N GLN A 398 33.14 9.23 -0.42
CA GLN A 398 31.84 8.61 -0.43
C GLN A 398 31.89 7.11 -0.81
N GLU A 399 32.77 6.75 -1.73
CA GLU A 399 32.98 5.36 -2.20
C GLU A 399 33.46 4.42 -1.09
N PHE A 400 34.00 4.97 0.00
CA PHE A 400 34.39 4.19 1.19
C PHE A 400 33.31 4.19 2.28
N LEU A 401 32.48 5.24 2.35
CA LEU A 401 31.32 5.28 3.27
C LEU A 401 30.18 4.40 2.77
N ILE A 402 29.97 4.37 1.45
CA ILE A 402 28.91 3.65 0.76
C ILE A 402 29.55 2.48 0.01
N ASN A 403 29.82 1.40 0.73
CA ASN A 403 30.48 0.22 0.20
C ASN A 403 30.03 -1.04 0.97
N SER A 404 30.49 -2.21 0.57
CA SER A 404 30.19 -3.46 1.29
C SER A 404 30.54 -3.40 2.78
N THR A 405 29.85 -4.16 3.57
CA THR A 405 30.11 -4.29 5.02
C THR A 405 31.59 -4.62 5.29
N GLU A 406 32.19 -5.49 4.49
CA GLU A 406 33.60 -5.88 4.65
C GLU A 406 34.56 -4.69 4.48
N LYS A 407 34.47 -3.94 3.37
CA LYS A 407 35.31 -2.78 3.10
C LYS A 407 35.12 -1.68 4.15
N ARG A 408 33.88 -1.43 4.59
CA ARG A 408 33.60 -0.47 5.67
C ARG A 408 34.16 -0.91 7.03
N LEU A 409 34.13 -2.20 7.35
CA LEU A 409 34.76 -2.74 8.57
C LEU A 409 36.28 -2.59 8.54
N GLN A 410 36.93 -2.85 7.39
CA GLN A 410 38.38 -2.63 7.22
C GLN A 410 38.76 -1.15 7.41
N LEU A 411 37.97 -0.24 6.82
CA LEU A 411 38.18 1.21 7.02
C LEU A 411 38.06 1.60 8.50
N LEU A 412 36.98 1.13 9.16
CA LEU A 412 36.77 1.42 10.58
C LEU A 412 37.86 0.82 11.46
N ALA A 413 38.35 -0.38 11.14
CA ALA A 413 39.48 -1.00 11.84
C ALA A 413 40.75 -0.15 11.74
N GLY A 414 41.08 0.36 10.55
CA GLY A 414 42.23 1.25 10.37
C GLY A 414 42.11 2.56 11.16
N LEU A 415 40.92 3.15 11.20
CA LEU A 415 40.64 4.35 12.02
C LEU A 415 40.80 4.08 13.52
N ILE A 416 40.35 2.90 13.98
CA ILE A 416 40.48 2.50 15.38
C ILE A 416 41.93 2.16 15.72
N ASP A 417 42.65 1.49 14.81
CA ASP A 417 44.05 1.12 15.05
C ASP A 417 44.99 2.36 15.07
N SER A 418 44.64 3.43 14.40
CA SER A 418 45.36 4.72 14.51
C SER A 418 44.86 5.55 15.70
N ASP A 419 43.81 6.35 15.51
CA ASP A 419 43.28 7.34 16.47
C ASP A 419 42.29 6.77 17.50
N GLY A 420 42.06 5.45 17.53
CA GLY A 420 41.13 4.82 18.45
C GLY A 420 41.77 4.25 19.70
N SER A 421 40.99 4.11 20.77
CA SER A 421 41.37 3.43 22.01
C SER A 421 40.24 2.51 22.51
N LEU A 422 40.63 1.43 23.20
CA LEU A 422 39.69 0.51 23.82
C LEU A 422 39.40 0.94 25.26
N GLY A 423 38.14 1.33 25.53
CA GLY A 423 37.69 1.69 26.87
C GLY A 423 37.48 0.48 27.79
N ARG A 424 37.63 0.66 29.09
CA ARG A 424 37.50 -0.38 30.13
C ARG A 424 36.17 -1.15 30.06
N THR A 425 35.08 -0.50 29.65
CA THR A 425 33.75 -1.09 29.57
C THR A 425 33.43 -1.65 28.16
N LYS A 426 34.45 -2.02 27.40
CA LYS A 426 34.35 -2.66 26.08
C LYS A 426 33.57 -1.78 25.07
N TYR A 427 34.11 -0.61 24.76
CA TYR A 427 33.74 0.27 23.66
C TYR A 427 35.00 0.82 23.01
N PHE A 428 34.94 1.21 21.74
CA PHE A 428 36.01 1.98 21.11
C PHE A 428 35.71 3.47 21.25
N GLU A 429 36.72 4.25 21.60
CA GLU A 429 36.71 5.71 21.51
C GLU A 429 37.64 6.13 20.37
N PHE A 430 37.10 6.84 19.39
CA PHE A 430 37.86 7.53 18.36
C PHE A 430 37.86 9.03 18.67
N CYS A 431 39.02 9.68 18.61
CA CYS A 431 39.16 11.09 18.97
C CYS A 431 39.84 11.85 17.86
N ASN A 432 39.18 12.88 17.32
CA ASN A 432 39.77 13.74 16.28
C ASN A 432 39.39 15.22 16.49
N VAL A 433 40.21 16.13 15.95
CA VAL A 433 39.94 17.58 16.00
C VAL A 433 39.04 18.03 14.84
N ASP A 434 38.97 17.25 13.78
CA ASP A 434 38.13 17.52 12.63
C ASP A 434 36.72 17.01 12.87
N GLU A 435 35.74 17.93 12.92
CA GLU A 435 34.33 17.61 13.13
C GLU A 435 33.75 16.80 11.98
N ARG A 436 34.11 17.11 10.74
CA ARG A 436 33.63 16.42 9.55
C ARG A 436 34.05 14.96 9.58
N LEU A 437 35.35 14.71 9.84
CA LEU A 437 35.84 13.33 9.93
C LEU A 437 35.16 12.57 11.08
N ALA A 438 34.97 13.20 12.24
CA ALA A 438 34.30 12.60 13.39
C ALA A 438 32.83 12.24 13.06
N LYS A 439 32.09 13.12 12.38
CA LYS A 439 30.71 12.82 11.89
C LYS A 439 30.68 11.69 10.88
N GLN A 440 31.65 11.62 9.96
CA GLN A 440 31.76 10.52 9.01
C GLN A 440 32.06 9.18 9.70
N VAL A 441 32.87 9.17 10.77
CA VAL A 441 33.11 7.97 11.60
C VAL A 441 31.82 7.53 12.32
N VAL A 442 30.99 8.47 12.78
CA VAL A 442 29.67 8.16 13.35
C VAL A 442 28.77 7.49 12.32
N PHE A 443 28.67 8.06 11.12
CA PHE A 443 27.91 7.49 10.00
C PHE A 443 28.40 6.09 9.66
N LEU A 444 29.73 5.93 9.47
CA LEU A 444 30.35 4.65 9.16
C LEU A 444 30.03 3.59 10.21
N ALA A 445 30.16 3.91 11.51
CA ALA A 445 29.87 2.96 12.58
C ALA A 445 28.39 2.60 12.65
N ARG A 446 27.47 3.58 12.50
CA ARG A 446 26.02 3.33 12.51
C ARG A 446 25.57 2.50 11.32
N SER A 447 26.09 2.81 10.13
CA SER A 447 25.78 2.05 8.92
C SER A 447 26.20 0.57 9.01
N LEU A 448 27.22 0.25 9.83
CA LEU A 448 27.69 -1.11 10.14
C LEU A 448 26.88 -1.79 11.27
N GLY A 449 25.85 -1.15 11.81
CA GLY A 449 25.08 -1.71 12.92
C GLY A 449 25.75 -1.57 14.30
N PHE A 450 26.68 -0.64 14.45
CA PHE A 450 27.19 -0.22 15.76
C PHE A 450 26.48 1.01 16.24
N MET A 451 26.23 1.14 17.53
CA MET A 451 25.79 2.41 18.10
C MET A 451 26.99 3.32 18.26
N ALA A 452 26.90 4.53 17.70
CA ALA A 452 27.93 5.53 17.82
C ALA A 452 27.37 6.86 18.38
N THR A 453 28.08 7.45 19.34
CA THR A 453 27.75 8.75 19.92
C THR A 453 28.92 9.69 19.76
N ILE A 454 28.65 10.98 19.49
CA ILE A 454 29.69 12.01 19.34
C ILE A 454 29.54 13.07 20.46
N LYS A 455 30.67 13.45 21.07
CA LYS A 455 30.71 14.51 22.07
C LYS A 455 31.81 15.49 21.73
N LYS A 456 31.46 16.77 21.70
CA LYS A 456 32.43 17.88 21.59
C LYS A 456 33.04 18.14 22.95
N ARG A 457 34.37 18.20 23.03
CA ARG A 457 35.12 18.47 24.25
C ARG A 457 36.16 19.56 23.99
N ARG A 458 36.13 20.59 24.79
CA ARG A 458 37.18 21.61 24.84
C ARG A 458 38.16 21.22 25.93
N GLN A 459 39.43 21.14 25.64
CA GLN A 459 40.50 20.79 26.58
C GLN A 459 41.70 21.73 26.42
N LEU A 460 42.35 22.01 27.54
CA LEU A 460 43.61 22.73 27.52
C LEU A 460 44.75 21.78 27.15
N THR A 461 45.56 22.17 26.19
CA THR A 461 46.76 21.47 25.76
C THR A 461 47.97 22.36 25.98
N ASN A 462 49.19 21.80 25.78
CA ASN A 462 50.45 22.59 25.84
C ASN A 462 50.51 23.71 24.80
N PHE A 463 49.61 23.68 23.81
CA PHE A 463 49.51 24.69 22.73
C PHE A 463 48.27 25.56 22.83
N GLY A 464 47.59 25.59 24.03
CA GLY A 464 46.37 26.33 24.23
C GLY A 464 45.10 25.44 24.20
N TYR A 465 43.90 26.11 24.18
CA TYR A 465 42.62 25.39 24.11
C TYR A 465 42.41 24.75 22.76
N CYS A 466 42.16 23.43 22.75
CA CYS A 466 41.85 22.67 21.57
C CYS A 466 40.44 22.07 21.74
N THR A 467 39.65 22.10 20.66
CA THR A 467 38.37 21.38 20.58
C THR A 467 38.59 20.03 19.92
N SER A 468 38.15 18.96 20.55
CA SER A 468 38.17 17.60 19.99
C SER A 468 36.78 17.01 19.99
N TYR A 469 36.55 16.11 19.07
CA TYR A 469 35.30 15.34 18.91
C TYR A 469 35.58 13.89 19.24
N ARG A 470 34.92 13.39 20.30
CA ARG A 470 35.06 12.01 20.76
C ARG A 470 33.88 11.18 20.30
N VAL A 471 34.14 10.17 19.51
CA VAL A 471 33.16 9.21 19.00
C VAL A 471 33.30 7.91 19.79
N ASN A 472 32.27 7.57 20.57
CA ASN A 472 32.23 6.32 21.29
C ASN A 472 31.40 5.30 20.52
N ILE A 473 31.96 4.13 20.21
CA ILE A 473 31.39 3.07 19.40
C ILE A 473 31.09 1.85 20.27
N PHE A 474 29.82 1.45 20.30
CA PHE A 474 29.30 0.36 21.12
C PHE A 474 28.62 -0.69 20.24
N GLY A 475 28.53 -1.89 20.69
CA GLY A 475 27.84 -2.95 19.98
C GLY A 475 28.65 -4.23 19.94
N GLU A 476 28.54 -4.96 18.87
CA GLU A 476 29.32 -6.18 18.62
C GLU A 476 30.72 -5.82 18.08
N ILE A 477 31.43 -4.95 18.80
CA ILE A 477 32.70 -4.34 18.39
C ILE A 477 33.83 -5.35 18.16
N TRP A 478 33.69 -6.60 18.60
CA TRP A 478 34.59 -7.70 18.24
C TRP A 478 34.56 -8.06 16.75
N LYS A 479 33.56 -7.59 16.01
CA LYS A 479 33.48 -7.75 14.55
C LYS A 479 34.40 -6.80 13.80
N ILE A 480 34.91 -5.75 14.44
CA ILE A 480 35.85 -4.81 13.85
C ILE A 480 37.24 -5.48 13.79
N PRO A 481 37.80 -5.73 12.60
CA PRO A 481 39.02 -6.53 12.42
C PRO A 481 40.29 -5.69 12.69
N THR A 482 40.43 -5.18 13.92
CA THR A 482 41.64 -4.47 14.35
C THR A 482 42.86 -5.39 14.32
N LYS A 483 44.00 -4.87 13.90
CA LYS A 483 45.26 -5.62 13.79
C LYS A 483 46.11 -5.53 15.06
N ILE A 484 45.98 -4.48 15.84
CA ILE A 484 46.76 -4.26 17.07
C ILE A 484 46.20 -5.12 18.20
N PRO A 485 46.98 -6.07 18.79
CA PRO A 485 46.48 -7.05 19.77
C PRO A 485 45.80 -6.44 20.99
N ARG A 486 46.30 -5.27 21.51
CA ARG A 486 45.69 -4.61 22.66
C ARG A 486 44.33 -3.97 22.34
N LYS A 487 43.95 -3.89 21.05
CA LYS A 487 42.64 -3.38 20.59
C LYS A 487 41.73 -4.52 20.14
N GLN A 488 42.22 -5.75 20.04
CA GLN A 488 41.40 -6.91 19.70
C GLN A 488 40.55 -7.36 20.89
N ILE A 489 39.29 -7.74 20.60
CA ILE A 489 38.30 -8.13 21.60
C ILE A 489 37.75 -9.51 21.22
N LYS A 490 37.81 -10.44 22.16
CA LYS A 490 37.13 -11.74 22.02
C LYS A 490 35.60 -11.53 22.10
N GLN A 491 34.86 -12.31 21.34
CA GLN A 491 33.40 -12.31 21.40
C GLN A 491 32.91 -12.53 22.82
N TYR A 492 31.88 -11.75 23.23
CA TYR A 492 31.25 -11.88 24.54
C TYR A 492 29.75 -11.69 24.45
N ARG A 493 28.98 -12.34 25.33
CA ARG A 493 27.54 -12.18 25.39
C ARG A 493 27.16 -10.81 25.98
N ARG A 494 26.50 -9.98 25.21
CA ARG A 494 25.95 -8.72 25.71
C ARG A 494 24.59 -8.94 26.38
N GLN A 495 24.40 -8.34 27.56
CA GLN A 495 23.11 -8.36 28.24
C GLN A 495 22.09 -7.40 27.63
N LYS A 496 22.55 -6.25 27.10
CA LYS A 496 21.69 -5.20 26.52
C LYS A 496 22.02 -5.00 25.05
N ASP A 497 20.97 -4.85 24.24
CA ASP A 497 21.10 -4.48 22.83
C ASP A 497 21.61 -3.04 22.71
N ALA A 498 22.73 -2.86 22.02
CA ALA A 498 23.35 -1.55 21.88
C ALA A 498 22.54 -0.60 20.98
N LEU A 499 21.85 -1.16 19.99
CA LEU A 499 21.08 -0.42 19.00
C LEU A 499 19.75 0.08 19.53
N VAL A 500 19.37 -0.29 20.75
CA VAL A 500 18.15 0.17 21.39
C VAL A 500 18.44 1.33 22.34
N GLN A 501 17.61 2.38 22.31
CA GLN A 501 17.80 3.60 23.08
C GLN A 501 16.50 4.14 23.67
N GLY A 502 16.54 4.61 24.92
CA GLY A 502 15.47 5.39 25.53
C GLY A 502 15.46 6.80 24.93
N PHE A 503 14.34 7.49 25.08
CA PHE A 503 14.16 8.86 24.59
C PHE A 503 13.21 9.65 25.48
N GLY A 504 13.34 10.98 25.48
CA GLY A 504 12.39 11.94 26.00
C GLY A 504 11.62 12.60 24.86
N VAL A 505 10.46 13.17 25.18
CA VAL A 505 9.62 13.91 24.24
C VAL A 505 9.21 15.22 24.91
N GLU A 506 9.30 16.32 24.16
CA GLU A 506 8.85 17.66 24.59
C GLU A 506 8.11 18.34 23.43
N SER A 507 6.99 19.05 23.72
CA SER A 507 6.33 19.90 22.72
C SER A 507 7.21 21.10 22.39
N ILE A 508 7.29 21.48 21.11
CA ILE A 508 8.04 22.63 20.62
C ILE A 508 7.15 23.67 19.93
N GLY A 509 5.81 23.56 20.12
CA GLY A 509 4.82 24.45 19.52
C GLY A 509 4.50 24.11 18.07
N VAL A 510 3.72 24.97 17.43
CA VAL A 510 3.31 24.80 16.02
C VAL A 510 4.48 25.06 15.09
N GLY A 511 4.65 24.16 14.11
CA GLY A 511 5.74 24.25 13.13
C GLY A 511 5.40 23.51 11.84
N LYS A 512 6.18 23.82 10.81
CA LYS A 512 6.06 23.14 9.51
C LYS A 512 6.47 21.70 9.59
N TYR A 513 5.68 20.84 8.95
CA TYR A 513 6.01 19.45 8.78
C TYR A 513 6.04 19.02 7.32
N TYR A 514 6.85 18.02 7.04
CA TYR A 514 6.98 17.38 5.75
C TYR A 514 6.95 15.86 5.94
N GLY A 515 6.21 15.19 5.09
CA GLY A 515 6.06 13.74 5.13
C GLY A 515 6.06 13.14 3.73
N PHE A 516 6.25 11.83 3.67
CA PHE A 516 6.21 11.10 2.41
C PHE A 516 5.69 9.69 2.62
N GLU A 517 5.03 9.15 1.61
CA GLU A 517 4.58 7.78 1.54
C GLU A 517 5.59 6.94 0.77
N ILE A 518 5.82 5.71 1.21
CA ILE A 518 6.76 4.79 0.57
C ILE A 518 6.13 3.43 0.32
N ASP A 519 6.67 2.71 -0.67
CA ASP A 519 6.32 1.33 -0.96
C ASP A 519 6.86 0.33 0.09
N GLY A 520 6.56 -0.94 -0.09
CA GLY A 520 7.12 -2.05 0.68
C GLY A 520 6.55 -2.20 2.09
N ASP A 521 7.41 -2.26 3.12
CA ASP A 521 7.00 -2.44 4.53
C ASP A 521 6.73 -1.14 5.26
N HIS A 522 6.72 -0.05 4.55
CA HIS A 522 6.55 1.30 5.10
C HIS A 522 7.53 1.65 6.24
N LEU A 523 8.64 0.93 6.33
CA LEU A 523 9.75 1.21 7.24
C LEU A 523 10.90 1.86 6.48
N TYR A 524 11.38 2.99 6.98
CA TYR A 524 12.52 3.72 6.46
C TYR A 524 13.41 4.23 7.57
N LEU A 525 14.59 4.70 7.22
CA LEU A 525 15.60 5.18 8.16
C LEU A 525 15.82 6.68 8.01
N ASP A 526 15.93 7.39 9.15
CA ASP A 526 16.45 8.75 9.20
C ASP A 526 18.00 8.75 9.11
N ALA A 527 18.61 9.92 9.11
CA ALA A 527 20.07 10.09 9.10
C ALA A 527 20.77 9.48 10.33
N ASN A 528 20.04 9.18 11.40
CA ASN A 528 20.52 8.50 12.60
C ASN A 528 20.33 6.97 12.57
N PHE A 529 19.82 6.43 11.45
CA PHE A 529 19.47 5.00 11.27
C PHE A 529 18.36 4.53 12.20
N VAL A 530 17.45 5.43 12.64
CA VAL A 530 16.24 5.13 13.42
C VAL A 530 15.08 4.78 12.50
N ALA A 531 14.25 3.79 12.87
CA ALA A 531 13.16 3.25 12.04
C ALA A 531 11.77 3.88 12.31
N HIS A 532 10.93 4.10 11.24
CA HIS A 532 9.60 4.74 11.21
C HIS A 532 8.52 4.02 10.33
N HIS A 533 7.15 4.18 10.53
CA HIS A 533 6.05 3.33 9.88
C HIS A 533 4.65 3.98 9.46
N ASN A 534 3.64 3.24 8.69
CA ASN A 534 2.27 3.63 8.11
C ASN A 534 1.11 2.54 8.07
N THR A 535 -0.26 2.79 8.17
CA THR A 535 -1.75 2.54 7.90
C THR A 535 -2.60 1.23 8.09
N HIS A 536 -4.11 1.21 8.32
CA HIS A 536 -4.89 -0.02 8.66
C HIS A 536 -6.44 -0.13 8.71
N TRP A 537 -7.36 0.44 7.91
CA TRP A 537 -8.83 0.29 8.14
C TRP A 537 -9.52 -0.95 7.51
N LEU A 538 -9.23 -1.32 6.26
CA LEU A 538 -9.93 -2.40 5.53
C LEU A 538 -9.82 -3.78 6.23
N ILE A 539 -8.71 -4.04 6.89
CA ILE A 539 -8.46 -5.29 7.60
C ILE A 539 -9.42 -5.47 8.78
N LYS A 540 -9.82 -4.37 9.44
CA LYS A 540 -10.76 -4.45 10.56
C LYS A 540 -12.15 -4.92 10.13
N ALA A 541 -12.69 -4.34 9.05
CA ALA A 541 -13.98 -4.74 8.51
C ALA A 541 -13.98 -6.24 8.13
N MET A 542 -12.92 -6.70 7.46
CA MET A 542 -12.79 -8.12 7.08
C MET A 542 -12.72 -9.05 8.31
N ASN A 543 -11.94 -8.69 9.34
CA ASN A 543 -11.89 -9.48 10.57
C ASN A 543 -13.25 -9.56 11.27
N ASN A 544 -14.01 -8.46 11.29
CA ASN A 544 -15.35 -8.43 11.87
C ASN A 544 -16.29 -9.43 11.17
N ILE A 545 -16.25 -9.50 9.83
CA ILE A 545 -17.05 -10.47 9.06
C ILE A 545 -16.70 -11.90 9.46
N GLN A 546 -15.42 -12.23 9.53
CA GLN A 546 -14.95 -13.59 9.81
C GLN A 546 -15.20 -14.02 11.26
N LEU A 547 -15.31 -13.07 12.19
CA LEU A 547 -15.68 -13.32 13.59
C LEU A 547 -17.19 -13.37 13.81
N SER A 548 -17.97 -12.85 12.87
CA SER A 548 -19.45 -12.85 12.97
C SER A 548 -20.02 -14.26 12.79
N ASN A 549 -21.24 -14.46 13.23
CA ASN A 549 -21.95 -15.73 13.03
C ASN A 549 -22.29 -15.99 11.54
N GLN A 550 -22.20 -14.98 10.68
CA GLN A 550 -22.51 -15.11 9.24
C GLN A 550 -21.38 -15.77 8.44
N LYS A 551 -20.12 -15.70 8.90
CA LYS A 551 -18.91 -16.31 8.28
C LYS A 551 -18.90 -16.22 6.74
N ALA A 552 -19.13 -15.01 6.20
CA ALA A 552 -19.19 -14.82 4.76
C ALA A 552 -17.83 -15.06 4.10
N SER A 553 -17.80 -15.70 2.93
CA SER A 553 -16.59 -15.89 2.15
C SER A 553 -16.05 -14.53 1.63
N CYS A 554 -14.77 -14.26 1.81
CA CYS A 554 -14.13 -13.00 1.45
C CYS A 554 -12.97 -13.20 0.48
N ALA A 555 -12.81 -12.24 -0.46
CA ALA A 555 -11.59 -12.08 -1.23
C ALA A 555 -10.92 -10.74 -0.86
N PHE A 556 -9.60 -10.73 -0.64
CA PHE A 556 -8.85 -9.53 -0.35
C PHE A 556 -7.74 -9.33 -1.38
N PHE A 557 -7.88 -8.31 -2.21
CA PHE A 557 -6.87 -7.90 -3.18
C PHE A 557 -5.96 -6.86 -2.53
N SER A 558 -4.85 -7.31 -1.96
CA SER A 558 -3.80 -6.45 -1.44
C SER A 558 -2.85 -6.10 -2.58
N LEU A 559 -3.20 -5.09 -3.36
CA LEU A 559 -2.43 -4.67 -4.54
C LEU A 559 -1.13 -3.95 -4.15
N GLU A 560 -1.05 -3.51 -2.91
CA GLU A 560 0.07 -2.77 -2.33
C GLU A 560 0.97 -3.66 -1.44
N MET A 561 0.40 -4.59 -0.68
CA MET A 561 1.11 -5.36 0.34
C MET A 561 1.23 -6.85 0.02
N GLN A 562 2.28 -7.50 0.54
CA GLN A 562 2.42 -8.96 0.49
C GLN A 562 1.38 -9.67 1.38
N ALA A 563 0.84 -10.81 0.92
CA ALA A 563 -0.18 -11.58 1.64
C ALA A 563 0.19 -11.90 3.10
N VAL A 564 1.44 -12.30 3.36
CA VAL A 564 1.94 -12.60 4.72
C VAL A 564 1.79 -11.39 5.66
N ARG A 565 1.89 -10.17 5.16
CA ARG A 565 1.74 -8.95 5.96
C ARG A 565 0.28 -8.64 6.26
N VAL A 566 -0.62 -8.89 5.31
CA VAL A 566 -2.07 -8.80 5.54
C VAL A 566 -2.46 -9.77 6.65
N VAL A 567 -2.04 -11.04 6.56
CA VAL A 567 -2.31 -12.06 7.59
C VAL A 567 -1.74 -11.66 8.96
N LYS A 568 -0.53 -11.13 9.03
CA LYS A 568 0.04 -10.63 10.29
C LYS A 568 -0.79 -9.50 10.91
N ARG A 569 -1.33 -8.61 10.09
CA ARG A 569 -2.18 -7.51 10.54
C ARG A 569 -3.55 -7.99 11.01
N MET A 570 -4.13 -8.96 10.29
CA MET A 570 -5.36 -9.63 10.71
C MET A 570 -5.17 -10.28 12.09
N ALA A 571 -4.09 -11.05 12.26
CA ALA A 571 -3.77 -11.70 13.52
C ALA A 571 -3.52 -10.69 14.66
N TRP A 572 -2.83 -9.59 14.37
CA TRP A 572 -2.58 -8.53 15.35
C TRP A 572 -3.88 -7.89 15.84
N ASP A 573 -4.79 -7.55 14.92
CA ASP A 573 -6.09 -6.97 15.26
C ASP A 573 -6.92 -7.89 16.16
N LEU A 574 -6.80 -9.21 15.98
CA LEU A 574 -7.57 -10.20 16.75
C LEU A 574 -6.98 -10.50 18.13
N THR A 575 -5.66 -10.53 18.24
CA THR A 575 -4.98 -11.16 19.38
C THR A 575 -4.03 -10.21 20.10
N CYS A 576 -3.93 -8.95 19.67
CA CYS A 576 -2.96 -7.98 20.19
C CYS A 576 -1.53 -8.56 20.25
N GLY A 577 -1.16 -9.42 19.27
CA GLY A 577 0.18 -10.00 19.13
C GLY A 577 0.36 -11.43 19.63
N ASN A 578 -0.66 -12.09 20.18
CA ASN A 578 -0.59 -13.52 20.51
C ASN A 578 -1.01 -14.37 19.31
N TYR A 579 -0.14 -14.50 18.31
CA TYR A 579 -0.42 -15.18 17.04
C TYR A 579 -0.77 -16.67 17.18
N ALA A 580 -0.38 -17.33 18.28
CA ALA A 580 -0.65 -18.76 18.51
C ALA A 580 -2.15 -19.03 18.73
N ASP A 581 -2.88 -18.07 19.32
CA ASP A 581 -4.30 -18.19 19.66
C ASP A 581 -5.21 -17.57 18.60
N SER A 582 -4.68 -17.18 17.43
CA SER A 582 -5.47 -16.55 16.39
C SER A 582 -6.37 -17.56 15.68
N LYS A 583 -7.67 -17.23 15.59
CA LYS A 583 -8.68 -18.00 14.84
C LYS A 583 -8.57 -17.84 13.31
N ILE A 584 -7.50 -17.21 12.81
CA ILE A 584 -7.28 -16.96 11.36
C ILE A 584 -7.33 -18.25 10.54
N LYS A 585 -6.95 -19.39 11.10
CA LYS A 585 -7.01 -20.68 10.42
C LYS A 585 -8.46 -21.10 10.04
N GLU A 586 -9.45 -20.53 10.72
CA GLU A 586 -10.86 -20.78 10.50
C GLU A 586 -11.50 -19.80 9.51
N PHE A 587 -10.75 -18.80 9.02
CA PHE A 587 -11.24 -17.73 8.16
C PHE A 587 -11.37 -18.21 6.71
N ASP A 588 -12.50 -17.93 6.09
CA ASP A 588 -12.72 -18.14 4.66
C ASP A 588 -12.35 -16.85 3.90
N VAL A 589 -11.04 -16.62 3.74
CA VAL A 589 -10.49 -15.45 3.05
C VAL A 589 -9.47 -15.85 2.00
N LYS A 590 -9.70 -15.47 0.75
CA LYS A 590 -8.72 -15.62 -0.33
C LYS A 590 -7.90 -14.35 -0.49
N LEU A 591 -6.56 -14.45 -0.39
CA LEU A 591 -5.64 -13.31 -0.47
C LEU A 591 -4.92 -13.27 -1.81
N PHE A 592 -5.00 -12.12 -2.50
CA PHE A 592 -4.34 -11.85 -3.77
C PHE A 592 -3.38 -10.67 -3.61
N ASN A 593 -2.09 -10.83 -3.93
CA ASN A 593 -1.04 -9.85 -3.65
C ASN A 593 -0.22 -9.41 -4.87
N LYS A 594 -0.77 -9.53 -6.07
CA LYS A 594 -0.15 -9.07 -7.32
C LYS A 594 -1.00 -7.96 -7.93
N LYS A 595 -0.36 -7.05 -8.67
CA LYS A 595 -1.09 -6.06 -9.50
C LYS A 595 -2.01 -6.81 -10.46
N ARG A 596 -3.26 -6.35 -10.53
CA ARG A 596 -4.31 -6.98 -11.32
C ARG A 596 -4.98 -5.97 -12.24
N SER A 597 -5.33 -6.41 -13.44
CA SER A 597 -6.32 -5.74 -14.29
C SER A 597 -7.73 -6.07 -13.80
N LEU A 598 -8.73 -5.32 -14.27
CA LEU A 598 -10.15 -5.61 -13.97
C LEU A 598 -10.52 -7.05 -14.34
N SER A 599 -10.08 -7.54 -15.51
CA SER A 599 -10.35 -8.92 -15.96
C SER A 599 -9.68 -9.99 -15.09
N GLU A 600 -8.50 -9.72 -14.50
CA GLU A 600 -7.88 -10.66 -13.57
C GLU A 600 -8.57 -10.67 -12.19
N ILE A 601 -9.13 -9.53 -11.77
CA ILE A 601 -9.96 -9.44 -10.55
C ILE A 601 -11.25 -10.20 -10.77
N GLU A 602 -11.94 -9.97 -11.89
CA GLU A 602 -13.16 -10.66 -12.29
C GLU A 602 -12.96 -12.18 -12.36
N TYR A 603 -11.90 -12.65 -13.03
CA TYR A 603 -11.56 -14.08 -13.07
C TYR A 603 -11.38 -14.70 -11.68
N ALA A 604 -10.70 -13.98 -10.76
CA ALA A 604 -10.51 -14.46 -9.39
C ALA A 604 -11.84 -14.51 -8.61
N ILE A 605 -12.75 -13.55 -8.83
CA ILE A 605 -14.09 -13.55 -8.23
C ILE A 605 -14.90 -14.73 -8.76
N MET A 606 -14.91 -14.96 -10.07
CA MET A 606 -15.58 -16.13 -10.68
C MET A 606 -15.04 -17.45 -10.12
N ALA A 607 -13.73 -17.59 -9.98
CA ALA A 607 -13.09 -18.84 -9.52
C ALA A 607 -13.36 -19.17 -8.05
N HIS A 608 -13.63 -18.17 -7.20
CA HIS A 608 -13.77 -18.36 -5.76
C HIS A 608 -15.14 -17.97 -5.19
N ASN A 609 -15.99 -17.33 -5.98
CA ASN A 609 -17.36 -16.90 -5.64
C ASN A 609 -17.47 -16.25 -4.23
N PRO A 610 -16.66 -15.18 -3.92
CA PRO A 610 -16.72 -14.54 -2.62
C PRO A 610 -17.97 -13.67 -2.48
N GLN A 611 -18.55 -13.62 -1.28
CA GLN A 611 -19.68 -12.73 -0.98
C GLN A 611 -19.23 -11.27 -0.82
N VAL A 612 -18.01 -11.04 -0.27
CA VAL A 612 -17.43 -9.70 -0.09
C VAL A 612 -16.01 -9.65 -0.62
N VAL A 613 -15.74 -8.66 -1.43
CA VAL A 613 -14.43 -8.42 -2.07
C VAL A 613 -13.83 -7.12 -1.57
N PHE A 614 -12.66 -7.17 -0.95
CA PHE A 614 -11.90 -6.00 -0.52
C PHE A 614 -10.76 -5.70 -1.49
N ILE A 615 -10.59 -4.45 -1.89
CA ILE A 615 -9.52 -4.00 -2.79
C ILE A 615 -8.75 -2.83 -2.17
N ASP A 616 -7.48 -3.03 -1.93
CA ASP A 616 -6.56 -2.04 -1.36
C ASP A 616 -5.44 -1.72 -2.37
N TYR A 617 -5.55 -0.63 -3.14
CA TYR A 617 -6.56 0.39 -3.33
C TYR A 617 -6.82 0.66 -4.84
N ALA A 618 -7.89 1.45 -5.17
CA ALA A 618 -8.41 1.63 -6.54
C ALA A 618 -7.36 2.09 -7.56
N GLN A 619 -6.49 3.04 -7.22
CA GLN A 619 -5.55 3.67 -8.15
C GLN A 619 -4.46 2.76 -8.69
N ILE A 620 -4.26 1.57 -8.10
CA ILE A 620 -3.25 0.58 -8.53
C ILE A 620 -3.82 -0.40 -9.57
N ILE A 621 -5.13 -0.44 -9.76
CA ILE A 621 -5.76 -1.33 -10.74
C ILE A 621 -5.29 -0.96 -12.15
N GLY A 622 -4.85 -1.97 -12.90
CA GLY A 622 -4.28 -1.80 -14.25
C GLY A 622 -5.37 -1.55 -15.30
N VAL A 623 -5.61 -0.29 -15.64
CA VAL A 623 -6.47 0.16 -16.75
C VAL A 623 -5.73 1.17 -17.62
N SER A 624 -6.05 1.20 -18.92
CA SER A 624 -5.50 2.18 -19.86
C SER A 624 -6.41 3.40 -19.92
N GLY A 625 -5.88 4.60 -19.66
CA GLY A 625 -6.59 5.88 -19.74
C GLY A 625 -5.61 7.04 -19.83
N LYS A 626 -6.02 8.16 -20.47
CA LYS A 626 -5.17 9.35 -20.72
C LYS A 626 -4.98 10.21 -19.47
N SER A 627 -5.95 10.17 -18.54
CA SER A 627 -5.93 10.93 -17.29
C SER A 627 -6.25 10.04 -16.10
N LEU A 628 -5.94 10.50 -14.86
CA LEU A 628 -6.32 9.79 -13.65
C LEU A 628 -7.85 9.71 -13.49
N PHE A 629 -8.56 10.76 -13.90
CA PHE A 629 -10.02 10.80 -13.88
C PHE A 629 -10.62 9.69 -14.75
N GLU A 630 -10.22 9.61 -16.02
CA GLU A 630 -10.67 8.58 -16.97
C GLU A 630 -10.35 7.17 -16.48
N LYS A 631 -9.15 6.97 -15.90
CA LYS A 631 -8.79 5.69 -15.28
C LYS A 631 -9.71 5.31 -14.12
N MET A 632 -10.04 6.26 -13.25
CA MET A 632 -10.92 6.00 -12.10
C MET A 632 -12.37 5.75 -12.52
N GLU A 633 -12.84 6.41 -13.55
CA GLU A 633 -14.15 6.14 -14.15
C GLU A 633 -14.24 4.72 -14.72
N LEU A 634 -13.24 4.30 -15.49
CA LEU A 634 -13.15 2.94 -16.03
C LEU A 634 -13.06 1.88 -14.90
N VAL A 635 -12.28 2.15 -13.85
CA VAL A 635 -12.19 1.26 -12.68
C VAL A 635 -13.53 1.17 -11.98
N SER A 636 -14.21 2.29 -11.73
CA SER A 636 -15.47 2.34 -11.01
C SER A 636 -16.58 1.59 -11.75
N ASN A 637 -16.77 1.92 -13.03
CA ASN A 637 -17.78 1.26 -13.86
C ASN A 637 -17.50 -0.25 -14.01
N GLY A 638 -16.22 -0.61 -14.18
CA GLY A 638 -15.80 -2.01 -14.26
C GLY A 638 -16.05 -2.79 -12.98
N LEU A 639 -15.73 -2.22 -11.81
CA LEU A 639 -15.96 -2.87 -10.51
C LEU A 639 -17.44 -2.98 -10.19
N GLN A 640 -18.26 -1.93 -10.50
CA GLN A 640 -19.70 -1.99 -10.29
C GLN A 640 -20.35 -3.09 -11.15
N ARG A 641 -19.97 -3.16 -12.46
CA ARG A 641 -20.43 -4.23 -13.34
C ARG A 641 -20.08 -5.62 -12.77
N ILE A 642 -18.83 -5.82 -12.32
CA ILE A 642 -18.37 -7.08 -11.73
C ILE A 642 -19.20 -7.41 -10.47
N ALA A 643 -19.47 -6.41 -9.60
CA ALA A 643 -20.29 -6.61 -8.41
C ALA A 643 -21.68 -7.14 -8.76
N GLN A 644 -22.35 -6.53 -9.76
CA GLN A 644 -23.68 -6.89 -10.20
C GLN A 644 -23.71 -8.27 -10.90
N GLU A 645 -22.81 -8.49 -11.88
CA GLU A 645 -22.77 -9.76 -12.64
C GLU A 645 -22.46 -10.99 -11.77
N HIS A 646 -21.68 -10.81 -10.69
CA HIS A 646 -21.30 -11.92 -9.80
C HIS A 646 -22.00 -11.89 -8.44
N SER A 647 -23.01 -11.04 -8.26
CA SER A 647 -23.79 -10.94 -7.02
C SER A 647 -22.93 -10.86 -5.75
N CYS A 648 -21.79 -10.13 -5.80
CA CYS A 648 -20.91 -9.91 -4.66
C CYS A 648 -20.87 -8.42 -4.26
N CYS A 649 -20.51 -8.12 -3.02
CA CYS A 649 -20.24 -6.74 -2.60
C CYS A 649 -18.76 -6.42 -2.81
N ILE A 650 -18.43 -5.34 -3.55
CA ILE A 650 -17.04 -4.88 -3.73
C ILE A 650 -16.79 -3.64 -2.86
N VAL A 651 -15.83 -3.75 -1.95
CA VAL A 651 -15.39 -2.68 -1.06
C VAL A 651 -14.00 -2.22 -1.48
N VAL A 652 -13.91 -1.02 -2.04
CA VAL A 652 -12.64 -0.47 -2.55
C VAL A 652 -12.17 0.72 -1.74
N ALA A 653 -10.88 0.70 -1.32
CA ALA A 653 -10.25 1.85 -0.70
C ALA A 653 -9.86 2.89 -1.73
N THR A 654 -9.93 4.17 -1.37
CA THR A 654 -9.43 5.30 -2.15
C THR A 654 -8.84 6.38 -1.25
N GLN A 655 -8.03 7.25 -1.86
CA GLN A 655 -7.38 8.35 -1.15
C GLN A 655 -8.10 9.67 -1.44
N ILE A 656 -8.24 10.54 -0.43
CA ILE A 656 -8.81 11.89 -0.56
C ILE A 656 -7.67 12.87 -0.91
N SER A 657 -7.91 13.84 -1.83
CA SER A 657 -6.92 14.87 -2.18
C SER A 657 -6.92 16.01 -1.15
N ASN A 658 -5.71 16.50 -0.78
CA ASN A 658 -5.57 17.60 0.17
C ASN A 658 -6.09 18.95 -0.34
N GLU A 659 -6.24 19.12 -1.67
CA GLU A 659 -6.78 20.34 -2.27
C GLU A 659 -8.25 20.57 -1.92
N HIS A 660 -9.02 19.50 -1.71
CA HIS A 660 -10.43 19.55 -1.30
C HIS A 660 -10.64 19.43 0.22
N ALA A 661 -9.57 19.26 1.01
CA ALA A 661 -9.68 19.30 2.47
C ALA A 661 -10.15 20.68 3.01
N LYS A 662 -10.04 21.73 2.19
CA LYS A 662 -10.50 23.10 2.52
C LYS A 662 -12.01 23.29 2.36
N GLU A 663 -12.69 22.40 1.65
CA GLU A 663 -14.15 22.39 1.47
C GLU A 663 -14.74 21.02 1.83
N PRO A 664 -15.07 20.77 3.10
CA PRO A 664 -15.48 19.44 3.60
C PRO A 664 -16.80 18.90 3.05
N SER A 665 -17.52 19.65 2.22
CA SER A 665 -18.92 19.37 1.90
C SER A 665 -19.18 18.61 0.60
N SER A 666 -18.16 18.28 -0.23
CA SER A 666 -18.41 17.62 -1.51
C SER A 666 -17.94 16.17 -1.55
N ILE A 667 -18.78 15.27 -2.09
CA ILE A 667 -18.46 13.88 -2.48
C ILE A 667 -17.27 13.84 -3.48
N LEU A 668 -16.88 15.00 -4.03
CA LEU A 668 -15.80 15.20 -4.99
C LEU A 668 -14.38 15.16 -4.39
N SER A 669 -14.26 15.07 -3.06
CA SER A 669 -12.97 15.14 -2.35
C SER A 669 -12.05 13.93 -2.56
N ALA A 670 -12.56 12.80 -3.03
CA ALA A 670 -11.72 11.65 -3.39
C ALA A 670 -10.84 11.96 -4.62
N LYS A 671 -9.58 11.56 -4.61
CA LYS A 671 -8.65 11.75 -5.72
C LYS A 671 -9.11 10.98 -6.97
N GLY A 672 -9.58 11.69 -7.99
CA GLY A 672 -10.37 11.12 -9.10
C GLY A 672 -11.84 10.92 -8.76
N GLY A 673 -12.35 11.60 -7.71
CA GLY A 673 -13.60 11.32 -7.01
C GLY A 673 -14.88 11.40 -7.81
N GLN A 674 -14.94 12.24 -8.85
CA GLN A 674 -16.14 12.30 -9.71
C GLN A 674 -16.38 10.96 -10.41
N GLY A 675 -15.34 10.33 -10.96
CA GLY A 675 -15.44 9.03 -11.62
C GLY A 675 -15.79 7.87 -10.65
N LEU A 676 -15.21 7.87 -9.44
CA LEU A 676 -15.49 6.84 -8.42
C LEU A 676 -16.86 6.99 -7.77
N SER A 677 -17.30 8.22 -7.50
CA SER A 677 -18.55 8.48 -6.79
C SER A 677 -19.82 8.24 -7.63
N ALA A 678 -19.72 8.38 -8.96
CA ALA A 678 -20.86 8.22 -9.86
C ALA A 678 -21.43 6.78 -9.80
N ALA A 679 -20.58 5.77 -9.91
CA ALA A 679 -20.95 4.37 -9.94
C ALA A 679 -21.09 3.71 -8.54
N THR A 680 -20.72 4.40 -7.45
CA THR A 680 -20.72 3.84 -6.09
C THR A 680 -22.12 3.84 -5.48
N ASP A 681 -22.51 2.77 -4.82
CA ASP A 681 -23.78 2.66 -4.07
C ASP A 681 -23.64 3.26 -2.67
N VAL A 682 -22.55 2.97 -1.98
CA VAL A 682 -22.24 3.47 -0.64
C VAL A 682 -20.87 4.12 -0.60
N PHE A 683 -20.79 5.38 -0.17
CA PHE A 683 -19.55 6.14 -0.03
C PHE A 683 -19.32 6.51 1.44
N VAL A 684 -18.27 5.96 2.04
CA VAL A 684 -17.86 6.20 3.42
C VAL A 684 -16.57 7.03 3.42
N GLU A 685 -16.62 8.19 4.05
CA GLU A 685 -15.46 9.03 4.29
C GLU A 685 -15.02 8.87 5.74
N LEU A 686 -13.76 8.49 5.96
CA LEU A 686 -13.16 8.39 7.26
C LEU A 686 -12.39 9.67 7.60
N SER A 687 -12.76 10.31 8.68
CA SER A 687 -12.08 11.49 9.20
C SER A 687 -11.91 11.39 10.71
N ARG A 688 -10.93 12.12 11.23
CA ARG A 688 -10.72 12.29 12.68
C ARG A 688 -10.82 13.76 12.99
N GLU A 689 -11.54 14.13 14.06
CA GLU A 689 -11.77 15.54 14.40
C GLU A 689 -10.49 16.29 14.79
N ASP A 690 -9.52 15.59 15.37
CA ASP A 690 -8.19 16.10 15.64
C ASP A 690 -7.36 16.43 14.39
N MET A 691 -7.89 16.15 13.19
CA MET A 691 -7.26 16.38 11.88
C MET A 691 -7.95 17.42 11.00
N MET A 692 -9.10 17.95 11.41
CA MET A 692 -9.97 18.79 10.56
C MET A 692 -9.89 20.29 10.80
N ARG A 693 -8.84 20.83 11.43
CA ARG A 693 -8.78 22.28 11.68
C ARG A 693 -7.83 23.00 10.75
N VAL A 694 -8.41 23.74 9.80
CA VAL A 694 -7.78 24.87 9.10
C VAL A 694 -8.73 26.05 9.20
N GLY A 695 -8.33 27.07 9.98
CA GLY A 695 -9.05 28.33 10.11
C GLY A 695 -9.22 28.71 11.59
N GLY A 696 -8.34 29.58 12.04
CA GLY A 696 -8.19 30.14 13.36
C GLY A 696 -9.43 30.24 14.23
N ASP A 697 -9.46 29.41 15.24
CA ASP A 697 -9.94 29.74 16.58
C ASP A 697 -9.51 28.58 17.49
N GLU A 698 -8.81 28.92 18.56
CA GLU A 698 -8.34 27.97 19.57
C GLU A 698 -9.53 27.25 20.22
N ILE A 699 -9.60 25.92 20.01
CA ILE A 699 -10.33 25.06 20.93
C ILE A 699 -9.35 24.00 21.41
N VAL A 700 -8.98 24.10 22.65
CA VAL A 700 -8.23 23.08 23.39
C VAL A 700 -9.12 21.85 23.50
N PRO A 701 -8.71 20.65 22.99
CA PRO A 701 -9.48 19.44 23.25
C PRO A 701 -9.42 19.15 24.75
N PRO A 702 -10.49 18.70 25.37
CA PRO A 702 -10.45 18.29 26.75
C PRO A 702 -9.48 17.11 26.92
N ASP A 703 -8.48 17.28 27.75
CA ASP A 703 -7.56 16.22 28.16
C ASP A 703 -8.28 15.36 29.20
N ASN A 704 -9.03 14.37 28.72
CA ASN A 704 -9.76 13.43 29.58
C ASN A 704 -9.00 12.11 29.80
N GLY A 705 -7.70 12.05 29.46
CA GLY A 705 -6.83 10.89 29.78
C GLY A 705 -7.21 9.56 29.12
N GLU A 706 -8.14 9.55 28.16
CA GLU A 706 -8.64 8.34 27.54
C GLU A 706 -7.79 7.90 26.35
N ASP A 707 -7.52 6.59 26.27
CA ASP A 707 -6.80 5.96 25.14
C ASP A 707 -7.65 5.84 23.86
N LEU A 708 -8.80 6.47 23.81
CA LEU A 708 -9.80 6.42 22.79
C LEU A 708 -9.90 7.77 22.08
N VAL A 709 -9.87 7.78 20.76
CA VAL A 709 -10.07 8.99 19.93
C VAL A 709 -11.29 8.80 19.08
N GLU A 710 -12.09 9.83 18.95
CA GLU A 710 -13.23 9.82 18.07
C GLU A 710 -12.81 9.79 16.61
N VAL A 711 -13.30 8.79 15.86
CA VAL A 711 -13.21 8.68 14.42
C VAL A 711 -14.60 8.87 13.85
N THR A 712 -14.73 9.86 13.00
CA THR A 712 -15.96 10.10 12.26
C THR A 712 -15.98 9.27 10.98
N MET A 713 -17.02 8.47 10.81
CA MET A 713 -17.41 7.86 9.55
C MET A 713 -18.56 8.68 8.95
N ASN A 714 -18.25 9.49 7.93
CA ASN A 714 -19.28 10.21 7.19
C ASN A 714 -19.82 9.31 6.08
N LEU A 715 -21.06 8.85 6.22
CA LEU A 715 -21.79 8.17 5.17
C LEU A 715 -22.28 9.24 4.17
N ARG A 716 -21.45 9.52 3.15
CA ARG A 716 -21.69 10.63 2.19
C ARG A 716 -22.67 10.27 1.09
N LYS A 717 -22.76 8.98 0.75
CA LYS A 717 -23.72 8.42 -0.21
C LYS A 717 -24.24 7.10 0.31
N ASN A 718 -25.54 6.92 0.24
CA ASN A 718 -26.23 5.68 0.50
C ASN A 718 -27.42 5.61 -0.46
N ARG A 719 -27.35 4.77 -1.50
CA ARG A 719 -28.36 4.72 -2.57
C ARG A 719 -29.71 4.24 -2.03
N ASP A 720 -29.69 3.35 -1.05
CA ASP A 720 -30.88 2.71 -0.51
C ASP A 720 -31.36 3.30 0.82
N GLY A 721 -30.74 4.39 1.31
CA GLY A 721 -31.09 4.92 2.62
C GLY A 721 -30.53 6.33 2.89
N MET A 722 -30.58 6.72 4.16
CA MET A 722 -30.15 8.04 4.60
C MET A 722 -28.63 8.14 4.71
N THR A 723 -28.09 9.36 4.49
CA THR A 723 -26.72 9.72 4.81
C THR A 723 -26.62 10.24 6.23
N LYS A 724 -25.59 9.85 6.97
CA LYS A 724 -25.38 10.24 8.37
C LYS A 724 -23.90 10.32 8.70
N LYS A 725 -23.56 11.22 9.64
CA LYS A 725 -22.27 11.25 10.29
C LYS A 725 -22.32 10.30 11.49
N LEU A 726 -21.45 9.30 11.52
CA LEU A 726 -21.31 8.32 12.59
C LEU A 726 -20.00 8.54 13.33
N SER A 727 -20.04 8.48 14.66
CA SER A 727 -18.85 8.63 15.50
C SER A 727 -18.53 7.30 16.17
N TYR A 728 -17.26 6.88 16.05
CA TYR A 728 -16.74 5.69 16.68
C TYR A 728 -15.48 6.03 17.48
N LEU A 729 -15.17 5.21 18.46
CA LEU A 729 -13.95 5.33 19.22
C LEU A 729 -12.82 4.52 18.58
N PHE A 730 -11.72 5.20 18.25
CA PHE A 730 -10.50 4.54 17.83
C PHE A 730 -9.64 4.23 19.04
N ASP A 731 -9.43 2.94 19.32
CA ASP A 731 -8.53 2.51 20.39
C ASP A 731 -7.08 2.67 19.90
N LYS A 732 -6.45 3.72 20.41
CA LYS A 732 -5.07 4.07 20.06
C LYS A 732 -4.06 3.00 20.50
N ARG A 733 -4.34 2.26 21.57
CA ARG A 733 -3.44 1.20 22.08
C ARG A 733 -3.43 -0.01 21.16
N ARG A 734 -4.60 -0.36 20.61
CA ARG A 734 -4.81 -1.55 19.82
C ARG A 734 -4.77 -1.27 18.32
N GLY A 735 -4.87 0.02 17.91
CA GLY A 735 -4.84 0.42 16.50
C GLY A 735 -6.09 0.02 15.73
N TYR A 736 -7.26 -0.06 16.37
CA TYR A 736 -8.53 -0.38 15.73
C TYR A 736 -9.70 0.48 16.22
N ILE A 737 -10.75 0.53 15.42
CA ILE A 737 -12.02 1.19 15.76
C ILE A 737 -12.81 0.25 16.66
N ARG A 738 -13.29 0.72 17.82
CA ARG A 738 -14.22 -0.02 18.69
C ARG A 738 -15.57 -0.11 18.04
N LEU A 739 -16.25 -1.23 18.27
CA LEU A 739 -17.59 -1.51 17.73
C LEU A 739 -18.72 -0.85 18.54
N GLU A 740 -18.42 -0.42 19.76
CA GLU A 740 -19.39 0.28 20.63
C GLU A 740 -19.25 1.77 20.41
N ALA A 741 -20.32 2.43 20.00
CA ALA A 741 -20.41 3.89 19.97
C ALA A 741 -20.25 4.45 21.40
N PRO A 742 -19.65 5.64 21.57
CA PRO A 742 -19.70 6.32 22.85
C PRO A 742 -21.17 6.54 23.24
N ILE A 743 -21.51 6.20 24.47
CA ILE A 743 -22.76 6.65 25.07
C ILE A 743 -22.59 8.17 25.18
N ILE A 744 -23.11 8.91 24.21
CA ILE A 744 -23.35 10.34 24.40
C ILE A 744 -24.49 10.33 25.43
N GLU A 745 -24.20 10.73 26.67
CA GLU A 745 -25.23 11.17 27.59
C GLU A 745 -25.98 12.26 26.83
N ALA A 746 -27.14 11.90 26.27
CA ALA A 746 -28.08 12.90 25.83
C ALA A 746 -28.43 13.67 27.11
N GLU A 747 -28.06 14.94 27.18
CA GLU A 747 -28.73 15.87 28.08
C GLU A 747 -30.22 15.69 27.79
N ILE A 748 -30.89 15.02 28.70
CA ILE A 748 -32.34 15.00 28.73
C ILE A 748 -32.71 16.44 29.12
N VAL A 749 -32.93 17.26 28.09
CA VAL A 749 -33.67 18.50 28.28
C VAL A 749 -35.07 18.03 28.64
N GLU A 750 -35.38 17.98 29.92
CA GLU A 750 -36.74 17.89 30.40
C GLU A 750 -37.52 19.06 29.82
N MET A 751 -38.14 18.89 28.68
CA MET A 751 -39.20 19.78 28.25
C MET A 751 -40.36 19.58 29.20
N LYS A 752 -40.52 20.55 30.11
CA LYS A 752 -41.75 20.65 30.91
C LYS A 752 -42.92 20.82 29.97
N PHE A 753 -43.97 20.04 30.22
CA PHE A 753 -45.21 19.96 29.43
C PHE A 753 -46.00 21.32 29.42
N ASP A 754 -45.51 22.39 30.03
CA ASP A 754 -46.19 23.66 30.20
C ASP A 754 -45.93 24.68 29.09
N ASP A 755 -45.12 24.36 28.07
CA ASP A 755 -44.80 25.32 26.99
C ASP A 755 -45.45 25.01 25.61
N ILE A 756 -46.60 24.33 25.60
CA ILE A 756 -47.40 24.20 24.39
C ILE A 756 -48.43 25.34 24.34
N PRO A 757 -48.33 26.28 23.40
CA PRO A 757 -49.35 27.29 23.23
C PRO A 757 -50.64 26.65 22.72
N ASN A 758 -51.69 26.70 23.54
CA ASN A 758 -53.07 26.44 23.10
C ASN A 758 -53.47 27.52 22.07
N GLN A 759 -53.37 27.19 20.80
CA GLN A 759 -54.09 27.90 19.73
C GLN A 759 -54.69 26.86 18.78
N ILE A 760 -55.87 26.37 19.13
CA ILE A 760 -56.86 25.92 18.15
C ILE A 760 -58.02 26.89 18.30
N SER A 761 -58.04 27.89 17.45
CA SER A 761 -59.23 28.74 17.29
C SER A 761 -60.29 27.98 16.52
N ASP A 762 -61.49 27.89 17.12
CA ASP A 762 -62.74 27.59 16.44
C ASP A 762 -62.94 28.49 15.21
N GLU A 763 -62.99 27.90 14.01
CA GLU A 763 -63.75 28.38 12.86
C GLU A 763 -63.86 27.25 11.82
N GLN A 764 -64.94 26.54 11.81
CA GLN A 764 -65.87 26.39 10.68
C GLN A 764 -66.98 25.35 11.05
N LYS A 765 -68.11 26.02 11.24
CA LYS A 765 -69.37 25.35 10.97
C LYS A 765 -69.56 25.06 9.48
#